data_a6d063128eb6b03cf0ebfaeae5479708
#
_entry.id   a6d063128eb6b03cf0ebfaeae5479708
#
_cell.length_a   1.000
_cell.length_b   1.000
_cell.length_c   1.000
_cell.angle_alpha   90.00
_cell.angle_beta   90.00
_cell.angle_gamma   90.00
#
_symmetry.space_group_name_H-M   'P 1'
#
loop_
_entity.id
_entity.type
_entity.pdbx_description
1 polymer ?
#
loop_
_entity_poly.entity_id
_entity_poly.type
_entity_poly.pdbx_seq_one_letter_code
_entity_poly.pdbx_strand_id
1 'polypeptide(L)'
;MSSKIIARISAKTRTPRERLLNGSAILLTALCILTLANFGYNIAVARILGPISYGHTTAVYTLLVLTSSVTLSFQILAAKIVAQRPTADLQTLAYREFHRWGWAAGIFVSSVLLLLRNSIAVYLNVPTPALIVLLAVGTTFYVPLGARRGYLLGTCNFRQLGGNLVLEALTRLFGSLLLMKLGQGVPGVIAANAAAIVTAYLFARPTLSDVSSPQCALSVDFREGLQAAVFFAGQVVINNCDIVVVKHFFSPASAGLYAAVSMVGRVVFAFSWSIVNSMFPIAAQTHDRRHEDHGVLGLTLLMVSGVCLTFIVSLRLAPGWIWLRLFGAQFGTIGGGDFRHLLLLYALSTAVYSLSVVLIAYEMSRKIANTGWFQLLVGAAVVAGIYAFHASLAQVIWVQVFMMALLVLCVSIPYLRTIFKERSGGEKTVVPGFVKLHRQVTENEVIAEFLKTDFHAPEFAQYQSALHDLVVAPDLQHEGQNKVRRALFNVRHRSLWKQLPADTEWFEAELEAKDLERIRVFPRAQWRRFAAGDFDLTQVAQRIVDDHYRAGASAAFLAKIDDLRDHLNEEYAAGAVLLIGMDERGPFTILDGNHRLVAAMQNPSPTLKRFRFFCGLSPKMAQCCWFRTNVATLTRYGRHRVWHYTHDAEKELHRVLQHSGRDPQAA
;
A
#
# COMPACT_ATOMS: atom_id res chain seq x y z
N MET A 1 -16.99 -36.25 28.12
CA MET A 1 -17.85 -35.17 27.65
C MET A 1 -17.59 -33.83 28.38
N SER A 2 -17.08 -33.81 29.60
CA SER A 2 -16.87 -32.63 30.46
C SER A 2 -15.72 -31.70 30.01
N SER A 3 -14.58 -32.18 29.51
CA SER A 3 -13.42 -31.33 29.19
C SER A 3 -13.60 -30.42 27.95
N LYS A 4 -14.40 -30.88 26.98
CA LYS A 4 -14.72 -30.08 25.77
C LYS A 4 -15.71 -28.94 26.08
N ILE A 5 -16.57 -29.10 27.06
CA ILE A 5 -17.53 -28.07 27.50
C ILE A 5 -16.80 -27.00 28.31
N ILE A 6 -15.91 -27.38 29.20
CA ILE A 6 -15.09 -26.45 30.01
C ILE A 6 -14.15 -25.65 29.09
N ALA A 7 -13.55 -26.24 28.06
CA ALA A 7 -12.73 -25.56 27.08
C ALA A 7 -13.54 -24.55 26.21
N ARG A 8 -14.79 -24.86 25.88
CA ARG A 8 -15.71 -23.94 25.17
C ARG A 8 -16.20 -22.78 26.05
N ILE A 9 -16.44 -22.98 27.31
CA ILE A 9 -16.84 -21.94 28.26
C ILE A 9 -15.66 -21.00 28.54
N SER A 10 -14.46 -21.53 28.75
CA SER A 10 -13.23 -20.73 28.93
C SER A 10 -12.86 -19.89 27.68
N ALA A 11 -13.20 -20.34 26.48
CA ALA A 11 -12.95 -19.57 25.25
C ALA A 11 -13.96 -18.41 25.04
N LYS A 12 -15.13 -18.48 25.68
CA LYS A 12 -16.21 -17.49 25.51
C LYS A 12 -16.07 -16.24 26.41
N THR A 13 -15.22 -16.34 27.44
CA THR A 13 -15.03 -15.27 28.47
C THR A 13 -13.77 -14.40 28.27
N ARG A 14 -12.94 -14.70 27.27
CA ARG A 14 -11.73 -13.90 27.02
C ARG A 14 -12.05 -12.61 26.29
N THR A 15 -11.48 -11.51 26.78
CA THR A 15 -11.57 -10.19 26.10
C THR A 15 -10.94 -10.28 24.69
N PRO A 16 -11.38 -9.44 23.73
CA PRO A 16 -10.78 -9.37 22.40
C PRO A 16 -9.25 -9.21 22.44
N ARG A 17 -8.73 -8.46 23.43
CA ARG A 17 -7.31 -8.23 23.66
C ARG A 17 -6.57 -9.53 24.07
N GLU A 18 -7.13 -10.32 24.97
CA GLU A 18 -6.54 -11.60 25.39
C GLU A 18 -6.55 -12.65 24.27
N ARG A 19 -7.59 -12.67 23.43
CA ARG A 19 -7.64 -13.55 22.24
C ARG A 19 -6.55 -13.18 21.25
N LEU A 20 -6.30 -11.90 21.06
CA LEU A 20 -5.28 -11.40 20.13
C LEU A 20 -3.88 -11.69 20.65
N LEU A 21 -3.60 -11.46 21.93
CA LEU A 21 -2.30 -11.74 22.56
C LEU A 21 -1.96 -13.23 22.54
N ASN A 22 -2.90 -14.10 22.94
CA ASN A 22 -2.69 -15.55 22.93
C ASN A 22 -2.58 -16.09 21.50
N GLY A 23 -3.35 -15.57 20.55
CA GLY A 23 -3.26 -15.92 19.12
C GLY A 23 -1.92 -15.56 18.52
N SER A 24 -1.42 -14.36 18.81
CA SER A 24 -0.10 -13.89 18.36
C SER A 24 1.03 -14.73 18.96
N ALA A 25 0.96 -15.09 20.24
CA ALA A 25 1.96 -15.93 20.89
C ALA A 25 2.02 -17.34 20.26
N ILE A 26 0.86 -17.95 19.96
CA ILE A 26 0.78 -19.25 19.27
C ILE A 26 1.41 -19.16 17.88
N LEU A 27 1.09 -18.13 17.13
CA LEU A 27 1.62 -17.95 15.77
C LEU A 27 3.13 -17.67 15.79
N LEU A 28 3.64 -16.87 16.73
CA LEU A 28 5.07 -16.64 16.91
C LEU A 28 5.81 -17.94 17.26
N THR A 29 5.29 -18.74 18.17
CA THR A 29 5.87 -20.05 18.51
C THR A 29 5.90 -20.97 17.29
N ALA A 30 4.81 -21.01 16.51
CA ALA A 30 4.76 -21.80 15.28
C ALA A 30 5.78 -21.31 14.23
N LEU A 31 5.96 -20.01 14.08
CA LEU A 31 6.97 -19.42 13.17
C LEU A 31 8.41 -19.70 13.64
N CYS A 32 8.68 -19.70 14.94
CA CYS A 32 9.97 -20.11 15.47
C CYS A 32 10.27 -21.59 15.15
N ILE A 33 9.31 -22.49 15.37
CA ILE A 33 9.47 -23.92 15.05
C ILE A 33 9.65 -24.10 13.54
N LEU A 34 8.85 -23.41 12.71
CA LEU A 34 8.98 -23.41 11.25
C LEU A 34 10.40 -23.00 10.81
N THR A 35 10.92 -21.92 11.38
CA THR A 35 12.26 -21.40 11.04
C THR A 35 13.35 -22.37 11.42
N LEU A 36 13.29 -22.94 12.62
CA LEU A 36 14.25 -23.95 13.10
C LEU A 36 14.18 -25.24 12.27
N ALA A 37 12.99 -25.70 11.93
CA ALA A 37 12.80 -26.89 11.10
C ALA A 37 13.34 -26.67 9.67
N ASN A 38 13.08 -25.49 9.06
CA ASN A 38 13.62 -25.13 7.75
C ASN A 38 15.16 -24.99 7.77
N PHE A 39 15.72 -24.44 8.84
CA PHE A 39 17.17 -24.37 9.01
C PHE A 39 17.79 -25.75 9.13
N GLY A 40 17.23 -26.61 10.00
CA GLY A 40 17.64 -27.99 10.15
C GLY A 40 17.51 -28.82 8.87
N TYR A 41 16.41 -28.63 8.12
CA TYR A 41 16.21 -29.25 6.80
C TYR A 41 17.36 -28.89 5.83
N ASN A 42 17.69 -27.62 5.69
CA ASN A 42 18.74 -27.20 4.77
C ASN A 42 20.11 -27.73 5.18
N ILE A 43 20.45 -27.69 6.46
CA ILE A 43 21.70 -28.27 6.98
C ILE A 43 21.77 -29.78 6.68
N ALA A 44 20.69 -30.52 6.99
CA ALA A 44 20.63 -31.97 6.78
C ALA A 44 20.79 -32.32 5.29
N VAL A 45 20.08 -31.64 4.39
CA VAL A 45 20.17 -31.85 2.94
C VAL A 45 21.57 -31.52 2.44
N ALA A 46 22.15 -30.40 2.85
CA ALA A 46 23.49 -29.98 2.43
C ALA A 46 24.55 -31.01 2.89
N ARG A 47 24.46 -31.46 4.14
CA ARG A 47 25.44 -32.37 4.74
C ARG A 47 25.37 -33.79 4.16
N ILE A 48 24.14 -34.30 3.90
CA ILE A 48 23.93 -35.69 3.44
C ILE A 48 24.19 -35.76 1.91
N LEU A 49 23.71 -34.81 1.13
CA LEU A 49 23.80 -34.89 -0.32
C LEU A 49 25.07 -34.22 -0.90
N GLY A 50 25.79 -33.42 -0.12
CA GLY A 50 26.95 -32.67 -0.57
C GLY A 50 26.59 -31.48 -1.48
N PRO A 51 27.58 -30.65 -1.86
CA PRO A 51 27.35 -29.37 -2.50
C PRO A 51 26.67 -29.43 -3.87
N ILE A 52 27.03 -30.42 -4.72
CA ILE A 52 26.46 -30.55 -6.06
C ILE A 52 24.95 -30.84 -5.99
N SER A 53 24.56 -31.87 -5.26
CA SER A 53 23.16 -32.28 -5.12
C SER A 53 22.36 -31.26 -4.33
N TYR A 54 22.96 -30.60 -3.34
CA TYR A 54 22.36 -29.48 -2.62
C TYR A 54 22.07 -28.31 -3.54
N GLY A 55 23.00 -27.99 -4.46
CA GLY A 55 22.80 -26.95 -5.48
C GLY A 55 21.61 -27.24 -6.41
N HIS A 56 21.44 -28.51 -6.85
CA HIS A 56 20.27 -28.91 -7.63
C HIS A 56 18.98 -28.82 -6.82
N THR A 57 18.97 -29.33 -5.60
CA THR A 57 17.81 -29.32 -4.71
C THR A 57 17.34 -27.88 -4.41
N THR A 58 18.28 -27.01 -4.05
CA THR A 58 17.98 -25.63 -3.69
C THR A 58 17.48 -24.82 -4.87
N ALA A 59 18.07 -25.00 -6.08
CA ALA A 59 17.60 -24.31 -7.28
C ALA A 59 16.16 -24.68 -7.63
N VAL A 60 15.82 -25.99 -7.60
CA VAL A 60 14.43 -26.43 -7.84
C VAL A 60 13.48 -25.96 -6.73
N TYR A 61 13.91 -26.02 -5.47
CA TYR A 61 13.13 -25.49 -4.36
C TYR A 61 12.91 -23.98 -4.46
N THR A 62 13.89 -23.24 -4.97
CA THR A 62 13.75 -21.78 -5.18
C THR A 62 12.65 -21.43 -6.17
N LEU A 63 12.39 -22.26 -7.20
CA LEU A 63 11.23 -22.07 -8.08
C LEU A 63 9.91 -22.14 -7.29
N LEU A 64 9.81 -23.08 -6.34
CA LEU A 64 8.64 -23.14 -5.45
C LEU A 64 8.52 -21.87 -4.59
N VAL A 65 9.63 -21.38 -4.06
CA VAL A 65 9.64 -20.14 -3.28
C VAL A 65 9.22 -18.95 -4.15
N LEU A 66 9.65 -18.87 -5.41
CA LEU A 66 9.21 -17.81 -6.33
C LEU A 66 7.69 -17.87 -6.57
N THR A 67 7.11 -19.06 -6.69
CA THR A 67 5.64 -19.22 -6.79
C THR A 67 4.89 -18.88 -5.50
N SER A 68 5.59 -18.83 -4.35
CA SER A 68 4.98 -18.43 -3.08
C SER A 68 4.48 -16.99 -3.07
N SER A 69 4.98 -16.11 -3.93
CA SER A 69 4.47 -14.74 -4.10
C SER A 69 2.99 -14.73 -4.48
N VAL A 70 2.57 -15.63 -5.36
CA VAL A 70 1.17 -15.81 -5.74
C VAL A 70 0.37 -16.37 -4.55
N THR A 71 0.89 -17.40 -3.89
CA THR A 71 0.25 -18.03 -2.72
C THR A 71 0.02 -17.03 -1.58
N LEU A 72 1.02 -16.22 -1.24
CA LEU A 72 0.94 -15.20 -0.20
C LEU A 72 -0.06 -14.09 -0.55
N SER A 73 -0.12 -13.69 -1.82
CA SER A 73 -1.11 -12.72 -2.30
C SER A 73 -2.53 -13.24 -2.12
N PHE A 74 -2.79 -14.50 -2.51
CA PHE A 74 -4.07 -15.16 -2.26
C PHE A 74 -4.38 -15.30 -0.77
N GLN A 75 -3.40 -15.64 0.05
CA GLN A 75 -3.55 -15.79 1.51
C GLN A 75 -3.97 -14.47 2.16
N ILE A 76 -3.26 -13.37 1.88
CA ILE A 76 -3.54 -12.07 2.51
C ILE A 76 -4.86 -11.49 2.01
N LEU A 77 -5.14 -11.62 0.71
CA LEU A 77 -6.38 -11.12 0.14
C LEU A 77 -7.61 -11.89 0.67
N ALA A 78 -7.51 -13.23 0.72
CA ALA A 78 -8.54 -14.07 1.32
C ALA A 78 -8.74 -13.74 2.81
N ALA A 79 -7.66 -13.55 3.58
CA ALA A 79 -7.74 -13.18 4.99
C ALA A 79 -8.46 -11.84 5.18
N LYS A 80 -8.13 -10.83 4.38
CA LYS A 80 -8.77 -9.51 4.44
C LYS A 80 -10.26 -9.59 4.15
N ILE A 81 -10.64 -10.25 3.06
CA ILE A 81 -12.04 -10.32 2.63
C ILE A 81 -12.89 -11.13 3.61
N VAL A 82 -12.36 -12.26 4.09
CA VAL A 82 -13.03 -13.06 5.12
C VAL A 82 -13.21 -12.27 6.42
N ALA A 83 -12.18 -11.55 6.87
CA ALA A 83 -12.25 -10.74 8.09
C ALA A 83 -13.28 -9.58 8.00
N GLN A 84 -13.52 -9.04 6.81
CA GLN A 84 -14.49 -7.98 6.59
C GLN A 84 -15.96 -8.46 6.56
N ARG A 85 -16.21 -9.77 6.52
CA ARG A 85 -17.57 -10.31 6.45
C ARG A 85 -18.14 -10.54 7.86
N PRO A 86 -19.36 -10.01 8.15
CA PRO A 86 -19.93 -10.02 9.49
C PRO A 86 -20.45 -11.40 9.93
N THR A 87 -20.84 -12.28 8.98
CA THR A 87 -21.44 -13.59 9.28
C THR A 87 -20.58 -14.74 8.77
N ALA A 88 -20.63 -15.90 9.46
CA ALA A 88 -19.91 -17.09 9.07
C ALA A 88 -20.28 -17.61 7.67
N ASP A 89 -21.54 -17.40 7.26
CA ASP A 89 -22.03 -17.78 5.94
C ASP A 89 -21.37 -16.96 4.82
N LEU A 90 -21.29 -15.64 5.00
CA LEU A 90 -20.61 -14.74 4.05
C LEU A 90 -19.09 -14.99 4.03
N GLN A 91 -18.50 -15.36 5.16
CA GLN A 91 -17.10 -15.78 5.23
C GLN A 91 -16.87 -17.07 4.43
N THR A 92 -17.79 -18.04 4.54
CA THR A 92 -17.74 -19.31 3.82
C THR A 92 -17.90 -19.09 2.30
N LEU A 93 -18.83 -18.22 1.87
CA LEU A 93 -19.01 -17.88 0.44
C LEU A 93 -17.76 -17.21 -0.13
N ALA A 94 -17.22 -16.21 0.58
CA ALA A 94 -15.99 -15.55 0.19
C ALA A 94 -14.83 -16.54 0.04
N TYR A 95 -14.68 -17.45 1.01
CA TYR A 95 -13.65 -18.50 0.96
C TYR A 95 -13.84 -19.41 -0.26
N ARG A 96 -15.06 -19.91 -0.53
CA ARG A 96 -15.33 -20.81 -1.67
C ARG A 96 -14.91 -20.18 -2.99
N GLU A 97 -15.21 -18.91 -3.18
CA GLU A 97 -14.83 -18.16 -4.39
C GLU A 97 -13.31 -18.05 -4.53
N PHE A 98 -12.62 -17.57 -3.47
CA PHE A 98 -11.14 -17.48 -3.45
C PHE A 98 -10.46 -18.84 -3.62
N HIS A 99 -11.03 -19.88 -3.08
CA HIS A 99 -10.50 -21.24 -3.20
C HIS A 99 -10.63 -21.75 -4.66
N ARG A 100 -11.72 -21.44 -5.37
CA ARG A 100 -11.87 -21.76 -6.80
C ARG A 100 -10.82 -21.01 -7.64
N TRP A 101 -10.67 -19.70 -7.43
CA TRP A 101 -9.61 -18.93 -8.07
C TRP A 101 -8.20 -19.44 -7.71
N GLY A 102 -8.00 -19.86 -6.45
CA GLY A 102 -6.76 -20.48 -6.00
C GLY A 102 -6.43 -21.76 -6.76
N TRP A 103 -7.43 -22.62 -7.03
CA TRP A 103 -7.26 -23.81 -7.85
C TRP A 103 -6.93 -23.46 -9.30
N ALA A 104 -7.64 -22.53 -9.90
CA ALA A 104 -7.37 -22.08 -11.27
C ALA A 104 -5.95 -21.55 -11.41
N ALA A 105 -5.51 -20.70 -10.47
CA ALA A 105 -4.15 -20.16 -10.46
C ALA A 105 -3.10 -21.23 -10.18
N GLY A 106 -3.34 -22.17 -9.25
CA GLY A 106 -2.41 -23.28 -8.96
C GLY A 106 -2.23 -24.22 -10.15
N ILE A 107 -3.33 -24.58 -10.82
CA ILE A 107 -3.29 -25.40 -12.05
C ILE A 107 -2.56 -24.63 -13.16
N PHE A 108 -2.84 -23.34 -13.34
CA PHE A 108 -2.17 -22.53 -14.36
C PHE A 108 -0.64 -22.48 -14.13
N VAL A 109 -0.19 -22.14 -12.93
CA VAL A 109 1.25 -22.08 -12.58
C VAL A 109 1.91 -23.45 -12.77
N SER A 110 1.25 -24.54 -12.31
CA SER A 110 1.74 -25.90 -12.49
C SER A 110 1.83 -26.28 -13.96
N SER A 111 0.81 -25.94 -14.77
CA SER A 111 0.83 -26.19 -16.23
C SER A 111 1.99 -25.47 -16.92
N VAL A 112 2.25 -24.22 -16.54
CA VAL A 112 3.41 -23.46 -17.07
C VAL A 112 4.72 -24.16 -16.71
N LEU A 113 4.88 -24.62 -15.46
CA LEU A 113 6.08 -25.37 -15.06
C LEU A 113 6.22 -26.68 -15.84
N LEU A 114 5.13 -27.41 -16.08
CA LEU A 114 5.12 -28.67 -16.86
C LEU A 114 5.44 -28.42 -18.33
N LEU A 115 4.87 -27.39 -18.94
CA LEU A 115 5.14 -27.02 -20.34
C LEU A 115 6.61 -26.61 -20.53
N LEU A 116 7.13 -25.82 -19.61
CA LEU A 116 8.50 -25.30 -19.65
C LEU A 116 9.53 -26.20 -18.98
N ARG A 117 9.16 -27.43 -18.54
CA ARG A 117 10.02 -28.32 -17.73
C ARG A 117 11.40 -28.56 -18.34
N ASN A 118 11.48 -28.76 -19.65
CA ASN A 118 12.73 -29.01 -20.35
C ASN A 118 13.61 -27.76 -20.41
N SER A 119 13.02 -26.61 -20.77
CA SER A 119 13.72 -25.33 -20.82
C SER A 119 14.23 -24.91 -19.44
N ILE A 120 13.41 -25.11 -18.39
CA ILE A 120 13.77 -24.81 -17.00
C ILE A 120 14.91 -25.77 -16.55
N ALA A 121 14.83 -27.06 -16.88
CA ALA A 121 15.86 -28.03 -16.52
C ALA A 121 17.22 -27.69 -17.18
N VAL A 122 17.23 -27.32 -18.46
CA VAL A 122 18.40 -26.83 -19.15
C VAL A 122 18.94 -25.55 -18.54
N TYR A 123 18.07 -24.57 -18.32
CA TYR A 123 18.47 -23.29 -17.73
C TYR A 123 19.11 -23.44 -16.34
N LEU A 124 18.54 -24.30 -15.49
CA LEU A 124 19.05 -24.55 -14.14
C LEU A 124 20.17 -25.61 -14.09
N ASN A 125 20.63 -26.14 -15.22
CA ASN A 125 21.63 -27.22 -15.28
C ASN A 125 21.27 -28.35 -14.26
N VAL A 126 19.99 -28.80 -14.23
CA VAL A 126 19.58 -29.93 -13.41
C VAL A 126 19.58 -31.23 -14.21
N PRO A 127 19.87 -32.38 -13.57
CA PRO A 127 20.17 -33.63 -14.30
C PRO A 127 18.95 -34.19 -15.04
N THR A 128 17.74 -33.94 -14.58
CA THR A 128 16.51 -34.47 -15.20
C THR A 128 15.34 -33.49 -15.10
N PRO A 129 14.51 -33.34 -16.15
CA PRO A 129 13.28 -32.56 -16.11
C PRO A 129 12.23 -33.14 -15.11
N ALA A 130 12.37 -34.40 -14.72
CA ALA A 130 11.48 -35.05 -13.76
C ALA A 130 11.43 -34.32 -12.40
N LEU A 131 12.51 -33.64 -12.01
CA LEU A 131 12.54 -32.81 -10.79
C LEU A 131 11.54 -31.65 -10.87
N ILE A 132 11.38 -31.06 -12.04
CA ILE A 132 10.41 -29.98 -12.28
C ILE A 132 8.97 -30.52 -12.27
N VAL A 133 8.77 -31.76 -12.79
CA VAL A 133 7.45 -32.43 -12.74
C VAL A 133 7.04 -32.71 -11.29
N LEU A 134 7.93 -33.23 -10.46
CA LEU A 134 7.67 -33.44 -9.03
C LEU A 134 7.32 -32.14 -8.31
N LEU A 135 8.05 -31.05 -8.63
CA LEU A 135 7.76 -29.73 -8.08
C LEU A 135 6.37 -29.23 -8.52
N ALA A 136 6.01 -29.38 -9.80
CA ALA A 136 4.74 -28.95 -10.35
C ALA A 136 3.53 -29.59 -9.65
N VAL A 137 3.64 -30.86 -9.28
CA VAL A 137 2.62 -31.56 -8.46
C VAL A 137 2.38 -30.82 -7.14
N GLY A 138 3.43 -30.47 -6.41
CA GLY A 138 3.34 -29.71 -5.17
C GLY A 138 2.74 -28.31 -5.39
N THR A 139 3.19 -27.62 -6.46
CA THR A 139 2.76 -26.26 -6.80
C THR A 139 1.26 -26.17 -7.09
N THR A 140 0.65 -27.22 -7.68
CA THR A 140 -0.79 -27.28 -7.93
C THR A 140 -1.61 -27.04 -6.65
N PHE A 141 -1.18 -27.59 -5.52
CA PHE A 141 -1.84 -27.46 -4.23
C PHE A 141 -1.42 -26.19 -3.45
N TYR A 142 -0.34 -25.52 -3.86
CA TYR A 142 0.26 -24.45 -3.07
C TYR A 142 -0.62 -23.19 -3.04
N VAL A 143 -1.16 -22.76 -4.18
CA VAL A 143 -2.03 -21.58 -4.23
C VAL A 143 -3.39 -21.83 -3.52
N PRO A 144 -4.09 -22.97 -3.74
CA PRO A 144 -5.27 -23.32 -2.93
C PRO A 144 -4.99 -23.41 -1.43
N LEU A 145 -3.80 -23.87 -1.02
CA LEU A 145 -3.37 -23.86 0.37
C LEU A 145 -3.32 -22.42 0.91
N GLY A 146 -2.84 -21.45 0.11
CA GLY A 146 -2.85 -20.03 0.46
C GLY A 146 -4.26 -19.53 0.78
N ALA A 147 -5.26 -19.86 -0.04
CA ALA A 147 -6.66 -19.52 0.23
C ALA A 147 -7.19 -20.13 1.54
N ARG A 148 -6.85 -21.38 1.85
CA ARG A 148 -7.21 -22.05 3.12
C ARG A 148 -6.57 -21.37 4.32
N ARG A 149 -5.27 -21.07 4.24
CA ARG A 149 -4.55 -20.32 5.29
C ARG A 149 -5.08 -18.91 5.45
N GLY A 150 -5.48 -18.27 4.35
CA GLY A 150 -6.13 -16.97 4.36
C GLY A 150 -7.45 -16.99 5.12
N TYR A 151 -8.27 -18.02 4.92
CA TYR A 151 -9.50 -18.21 5.71
C TYR A 151 -9.21 -18.38 7.19
N LEU A 152 -8.24 -19.24 7.55
CA LEU A 152 -7.85 -19.46 8.95
C LEU A 152 -7.31 -18.17 9.60
N LEU A 153 -6.58 -17.36 8.86
CA LEU A 153 -6.08 -16.07 9.32
C LEU A 153 -7.21 -15.05 9.49
N GLY A 154 -8.12 -14.95 8.52
CA GLY A 154 -9.26 -14.01 8.53
C GLY A 154 -10.29 -14.34 9.62
N THR A 155 -10.45 -15.62 9.99
CA THR A 155 -11.29 -16.08 11.11
C THR A 155 -10.54 -16.10 12.45
N CYS A 156 -9.28 -15.63 12.51
CA CYS A 156 -8.43 -15.61 13.70
C CYS A 156 -8.19 -17.02 14.30
N ASN A 157 -8.23 -18.09 13.50
CA ASN A 157 -7.94 -19.44 13.95
C ASN A 157 -6.42 -19.71 13.93
N PHE A 158 -5.69 -18.95 14.75
CA PHE A 158 -4.22 -19.00 14.80
C PHE A 158 -3.64 -20.35 15.22
N ARG A 159 -4.39 -21.11 16.02
CA ARG A 159 -3.95 -22.45 16.46
C ARG A 159 -3.89 -23.43 15.29
N GLN A 160 -4.93 -23.44 14.45
CA GLN A 160 -4.96 -24.32 13.28
C GLN A 160 -3.98 -23.85 12.20
N LEU A 161 -3.86 -22.55 12.01
CA LEU A 161 -2.89 -21.95 11.09
C LEU A 161 -1.45 -22.28 11.50
N GLY A 162 -1.08 -22.04 12.77
CA GLY A 162 0.24 -22.34 13.29
C GLY A 162 0.57 -23.82 13.24
N GLY A 163 -0.37 -24.69 13.64
CA GLY A 163 -0.21 -26.15 13.55
C GLY A 163 0.00 -26.62 12.10
N ASN A 164 -0.70 -26.01 11.13
CA ASN A 164 -0.54 -26.33 9.71
C ASN A 164 0.84 -25.90 9.15
N LEU A 165 1.36 -24.74 9.56
CA LEU A 165 2.71 -24.29 9.20
C LEU A 165 3.79 -25.23 9.77
N VAL A 166 3.64 -25.63 11.02
CA VAL A 166 4.57 -26.58 11.68
C VAL A 166 4.50 -27.95 11.00
N LEU A 167 3.30 -28.44 10.69
CA LEU A 167 3.11 -29.73 10.01
C LEU A 167 3.83 -29.74 8.65
N GLU A 168 3.68 -28.67 7.83
CA GLU A 168 4.39 -28.55 6.56
C GLU A 168 5.91 -28.64 6.75
N ALA A 169 6.45 -27.87 7.71
CA ALA A 169 7.89 -27.83 7.95
C ALA A 169 8.44 -29.18 8.45
N LEU A 170 7.74 -29.84 9.36
CA LEU A 170 8.13 -31.15 9.88
C LEU A 170 8.00 -32.25 8.83
N THR A 171 6.93 -32.24 8.01
CA THR A 171 6.78 -33.17 6.88
C THR A 171 7.92 -33.01 5.88
N ARG A 172 8.31 -31.78 5.58
CA ARG A 172 9.45 -31.48 4.73
C ARG A 172 10.74 -32.00 5.28
N LEU A 173 11.04 -31.71 6.55
CA LEU A 173 12.26 -32.13 7.21
C LEU A 173 12.35 -33.69 7.31
N PHE A 174 11.37 -34.31 7.96
CA PHE A 174 11.41 -35.76 8.21
C PHE A 174 11.18 -36.56 6.93
N GLY A 175 10.32 -36.12 6.03
CA GLY A 175 10.12 -36.73 4.72
C GLY A 175 11.41 -36.71 3.88
N SER A 176 12.13 -35.59 3.86
CA SER A 176 13.41 -35.51 3.17
C SER A 176 14.47 -36.42 3.79
N LEU A 177 14.58 -36.45 5.13
CA LEU A 177 15.51 -37.35 5.84
C LEU A 177 15.21 -38.79 5.55
N LEU A 178 13.93 -39.18 5.55
CA LEU A 178 13.51 -40.54 5.27
C LEU A 178 13.86 -40.95 3.83
N LEU A 179 13.47 -40.13 2.84
CA LEU A 179 13.70 -40.47 1.44
C LEU A 179 15.20 -40.41 1.06
N MET A 180 16.01 -39.56 1.69
CA MET A 180 17.46 -39.60 1.57
C MET A 180 18.07 -40.89 2.13
N LYS A 181 17.59 -41.35 3.31
CA LYS A 181 18.03 -42.65 3.89
C LYS A 181 17.64 -43.85 3.02
N LEU A 182 16.52 -43.73 2.28
CA LEU A 182 16.10 -44.73 1.30
C LEU A 182 16.82 -44.63 -0.04
N GLY A 183 17.87 -43.82 -0.13
CA GLY A 183 18.71 -43.69 -1.33
C GLY A 183 18.12 -42.87 -2.47
N GLN A 184 16.98 -42.18 -2.26
CA GLN A 184 16.31 -41.43 -3.33
C GLN A 184 17.01 -40.10 -3.67
N GLY A 185 18.01 -39.64 -2.94
CA GLY A 185 18.80 -38.47 -3.23
C GLY A 185 17.99 -37.20 -3.48
N VAL A 186 18.34 -36.46 -4.55
CA VAL A 186 17.68 -35.20 -4.95
C VAL A 186 16.18 -35.38 -5.26
N PRO A 187 15.75 -36.38 -6.08
CA PRO A 187 14.32 -36.63 -6.33
C PRO A 187 13.51 -36.85 -5.04
N GLY A 188 14.08 -37.59 -4.07
CA GLY A 188 13.43 -37.82 -2.78
C GLY A 188 13.18 -36.50 -2.02
N VAL A 189 14.16 -35.60 -1.99
CA VAL A 189 14.02 -34.33 -1.28
C VAL A 189 12.95 -33.45 -1.97
N ILE A 190 12.91 -33.41 -3.31
CA ILE A 190 11.88 -32.63 -4.05
C ILE A 190 10.49 -33.26 -3.84
N ALA A 191 10.39 -34.60 -3.87
CA ALA A 191 9.13 -35.29 -3.56
C ALA A 191 8.64 -35.01 -2.13
N ALA A 192 9.55 -34.96 -1.15
CA ALA A 192 9.19 -34.61 0.24
C ALA A 192 8.68 -33.12 0.32
N ASN A 193 9.25 -32.21 -0.43
CA ASN A 193 8.77 -30.83 -0.50
C ASN A 193 7.35 -30.76 -1.09
N ALA A 194 7.08 -31.49 -2.18
CA ALA A 194 5.74 -31.61 -2.76
C ALA A 194 4.75 -32.25 -1.80
N ALA A 195 5.13 -33.35 -1.16
CA ALA A 195 4.32 -34.05 -0.16
C ALA A 195 3.99 -33.17 1.05
N ALA A 196 4.93 -32.34 1.50
CA ALA A 196 4.70 -31.40 2.61
C ALA A 196 3.58 -30.40 2.28
N ILE A 197 3.54 -29.86 1.05
CA ILE A 197 2.49 -28.95 0.60
C ILE A 197 1.15 -29.68 0.52
N VAL A 198 1.11 -30.86 -0.09
CA VAL A 198 -0.11 -31.69 -0.20
C VAL A 198 -0.66 -32.04 1.18
N THR A 199 0.21 -32.47 2.10
CA THR A 199 -0.15 -32.77 3.49
C THR A 199 -0.71 -31.53 4.18
N ALA A 200 -0.04 -30.37 4.07
CA ALA A 200 -0.51 -29.13 4.64
C ALA A 200 -1.87 -28.73 4.05
N TYR A 201 -2.09 -28.91 2.75
CA TYR A 201 -3.37 -28.67 2.12
C TYR A 201 -4.47 -29.57 2.66
N LEU A 202 -4.24 -30.87 2.79
CA LEU A 202 -5.23 -31.81 3.29
C LEU A 202 -5.64 -31.55 4.74
N PHE A 203 -4.69 -31.13 5.57
CA PHE A 203 -4.91 -30.86 7.00
C PHE A 203 -5.38 -29.41 7.29
N ALA A 204 -5.24 -28.48 6.37
CA ALA A 204 -5.83 -27.15 6.50
C ALA A 204 -7.34 -27.21 6.21
N ARG A 205 -8.13 -27.67 7.16
CA ARG A 205 -9.59 -27.83 7.00
C ARG A 205 -10.32 -26.61 7.59
N PRO A 206 -10.85 -25.70 6.75
CA PRO A 206 -11.71 -24.63 7.24
C PRO A 206 -13.03 -25.20 7.77
N THR A 207 -13.51 -24.67 8.88
CA THR A 207 -14.87 -24.96 9.40
C THR A 207 -15.87 -24.12 8.61
N LEU A 208 -16.58 -24.73 7.68
CA LEU A 208 -17.51 -24.07 6.79
C LEU A 208 -18.95 -24.21 7.33
N SER A 209 -19.76 -23.18 7.14
CA SER A 209 -21.21 -23.23 7.37
C SER A 209 -21.92 -23.89 6.18
N ASP A 210 -23.02 -24.58 6.44
CA ASP A 210 -23.91 -25.08 5.37
C ASP A 210 -24.72 -23.91 4.80
N VAL A 211 -24.24 -23.36 3.69
CA VAL A 211 -24.88 -22.23 2.99
C VAL A 211 -25.64 -22.72 1.77
N SER A 212 -26.96 -22.51 1.77
CA SER A 212 -27.87 -22.94 0.71
C SER A 212 -28.10 -21.90 -0.40
N SER A 213 -27.57 -20.67 -0.28
CA SER A 213 -27.81 -19.58 -1.23
C SER A 213 -26.54 -19.10 -1.94
N PRO A 214 -26.52 -19.03 -3.29
CA PRO A 214 -25.32 -18.66 -4.05
C PRO A 214 -25.24 -17.19 -4.51
N GLN A 215 -25.94 -16.25 -3.89
CA GLN A 215 -25.99 -14.87 -4.40
C GLN A 215 -25.34 -13.85 -3.47
N CYS A 216 -24.02 -13.76 -3.53
CA CYS A 216 -23.32 -12.55 -3.14
C CYS A 216 -22.14 -12.31 -4.09
N ALA A 217 -22.31 -11.36 -5.02
CA ALA A 217 -21.21 -10.93 -5.88
C ALA A 217 -20.11 -10.32 -5.01
N LEU A 218 -18.93 -10.95 -5.00
CA LEU A 218 -17.74 -10.42 -4.34
C LEU A 218 -17.22 -9.22 -5.14
N SER A 219 -17.46 -8.02 -4.66
CA SER A 219 -16.72 -6.85 -5.13
C SER A 219 -15.30 -6.90 -4.54
N VAL A 220 -14.40 -7.54 -5.27
CA VAL A 220 -12.97 -7.49 -4.95
C VAL A 220 -12.39 -6.24 -5.59
N ASP A 221 -11.78 -5.35 -4.80
CA ASP A 221 -10.99 -4.26 -5.37
C ASP A 221 -9.71 -4.86 -5.97
N PHE A 222 -9.72 -5.05 -7.28
CA PHE A 222 -8.60 -5.60 -8.05
C PHE A 222 -7.30 -4.81 -7.81
N ARG A 223 -7.40 -3.53 -7.55
CA ARG A 223 -6.25 -2.65 -7.33
C ARG A 223 -5.51 -2.98 -6.02
N GLU A 224 -6.23 -3.29 -4.95
CA GLU A 224 -5.61 -3.71 -3.68
C GLU A 224 -4.94 -5.09 -3.81
N GLY A 225 -5.59 -6.00 -4.52
CA GLY A 225 -5.02 -7.33 -4.81
C GLY A 225 -3.71 -7.22 -5.61
N LEU A 226 -3.68 -6.37 -6.63
CA LEU A 226 -2.49 -6.12 -7.44
C LEU A 226 -1.35 -5.49 -6.63
N GLN A 227 -1.64 -4.55 -5.72
CA GLN A 227 -0.62 -3.94 -4.87
C GLN A 227 0.03 -4.96 -3.92
N ALA A 228 -0.76 -5.84 -3.32
CA ALA A 228 -0.25 -6.93 -2.48
C ALA A 228 0.60 -7.91 -3.30
N ALA A 229 0.14 -8.28 -4.50
CA ALA A 229 0.87 -9.18 -5.39
C ALA A 229 2.22 -8.59 -5.81
N VAL A 230 2.28 -7.32 -6.17
CA VAL A 230 3.52 -6.61 -6.54
C VAL A 230 4.49 -6.55 -5.36
N PHE A 231 4.00 -6.25 -4.16
CA PHE A 231 4.83 -6.20 -2.96
C PHE A 231 5.46 -7.57 -2.67
N PHE A 232 4.66 -8.64 -2.61
CA PHE A 232 5.18 -9.98 -2.34
C PHE A 232 6.04 -10.51 -3.47
N ALA A 233 5.71 -10.24 -4.74
CA ALA A 233 6.55 -10.59 -5.87
C ALA A 233 7.92 -9.89 -5.77
N GLY A 234 7.95 -8.60 -5.52
CA GLY A 234 9.20 -7.85 -5.32
C GLY A 234 10.05 -8.41 -4.19
N GLN A 235 9.43 -8.68 -3.04
CA GLN A 235 10.12 -9.24 -1.87
C GLN A 235 10.67 -10.65 -2.14
N VAL A 236 9.88 -11.51 -2.77
CA VAL A 236 10.29 -12.89 -3.07
C VAL A 236 11.37 -12.93 -4.13
N VAL A 237 11.24 -12.12 -5.19
CA VAL A 237 12.24 -12.02 -6.27
C VAL A 237 13.57 -11.52 -5.73
N ILE A 238 13.61 -10.39 -5.04
CA ILE A 238 14.85 -9.84 -4.47
C ILE A 238 15.59 -10.85 -3.57
N ASN A 239 14.84 -11.61 -2.78
CA ASN A 239 15.45 -12.55 -1.83
C ASN A 239 15.86 -13.88 -2.46
N ASN A 240 15.43 -14.22 -3.69
CA ASN A 240 15.59 -15.60 -4.16
C ASN A 240 16.02 -15.75 -5.62
N CYS A 241 15.91 -14.71 -6.47
CA CYS A 241 16.28 -14.79 -7.88
C CYS A 241 17.77 -15.06 -8.08
N ASP A 242 18.60 -14.61 -7.17
CA ASP A 242 20.05 -14.80 -7.16
C ASP A 242 20.46 -16.28 -7.25
N ILE A 243 19.81 -17.16 -6.48
CA ILE A 243 20.09 -18.62 -6.50
C ILE A 243 19.82 -19.20 -7.89
N VAL A 244 18.72 -18.77 -8.53
CA VAL A 244 18.33 -19.24 -9.87
C VAL A 244 19.36 -18.81 -10.91
N VAL A 245 19.78 -17.56 -10.86
CA VAL A 245 20.74 -16.99 -11.83
C VAL A 245 22.16 -17.55 -11.60
N VAL A 246 22.59 -17.67 -10.35
CA VAL A 246 23.85 -18.30 -10.01
C VAL A 246 23.90 -19.77 -10.47
N LYS A 247 22.79 -20.50 -10.34
CA LYS A 247 22.71 -21.89 -10.82
C LYS A 247 22.83 -22.00 -12.33
N HIS A 248 22.45 -20.96 -13.08
CA HIS A 248 22.60 -20.90 -14.52
C HIS A 248 24.09 -20.74 -14.95
N PHE A 249 24.78 -19.78 -14.34
CA PHE A 249 26.13 -19.40 -14.79
C PHE A 249 27.27 -20.20 -14.14
N PHE A 250 27.06 -20.75 -12.96
CA PHE A 250 28.13 -21.38 -12.20
C PHE A 250 27.98 -22.91 -12.16
N SER A 251 29.11 -23.60 -11.87
CA SER A 251 29.10 -25.04 -11.68
C SER A 251 28.12 -25.47 -10.58
N PRO A 252 27.55 -26.68 -10.64
CA PRO A 252 26.63 -27.18 -9.62
C PRO A 252 27.21 -27.10 -8.21
N ALA A 253 28.51 -27.35 -8.05
CA ALA A 253 29.19 -27.27 -6.75
C ALA A 253 29.26 -25.83 -6.23
N SER A 254 29.66 -24.87 -7.06
CA SER A 254 29.70 -23.44 -6.72
C SER A 254 28.31 -22.89 -6.41
N ALA A 255 27.29 -23.30 -7.16
CA ALA A 255 25.91 -22.94 -6.90
C ALA A 255 25.41 -23.51 -5.55
N GLY A 256 25.83 -24.73 -5.19
CA GLY A 256 25.55 -25.30 -3.88
C GLY A 256 26.24 -24.56 -2.73
N LEU A 257 27.49 -24.15 -2.92
CA LEU A 257 28.23 -23.29 -2.00
C LEU A 257 27.48 -21.97 -1.79
N TYR A 258 27.09 -21.32 -2.89
CA TYR A 258 26.31 -20.08 -2.85
C TYR A 258 24.98 -20.25 -2.13
N ALA A 259 24.28 -21.34 -2.38
CA ALA A 259 23.01 -21.66 -1.69
C ALA A 259 23.19 -21.80 -0.17
N ALA A 260 24.29 -22.42 0.29
CA ALA A 260 24.61 -22.52 1.72
C ALA A 260 24.94 -21.14 2.33
N VAL A 261 25.74 -20.34 1.63
CA VAL A 261 26.05 -18.95 2.03
C VAL A 261 24.78 -18.10 2.12
N SER A 262 23.92 -18.17 1.11
CA SER A 262 22.68 -17.37 1.06
C SER A 262 21.70 -17.76 2.15
N MET A 263 21.61 -19.07 2.46
CA MET A 263 20.74 -19.57 3.53
C MET A 263 21.13 -19.00 4.90
N VAL A 264 22.43 -19.03 5.23
CA VAL A 264 22.90 -18.48 6.52
C VAL A 264 22.78 -16.96 6.53
N GLY A 265 23.19 -16.28 5.44
CA GLY A 265 23.12 -14.83 5.37
C GLY A 265 21.70 -14.26 5.49
N ARG A 266 20.67 -15.00 5.05
CA ARG A 266 19.26 -14.60 5.17
C ARG A 266 18.67 -14.73 6.56
N VAL A 267 19.34 -15.37 7.50
CA VAL A 267 18.87 -15.48 8.89
C VAL A 267 18.67 -14.10 9.51
N VAL A 268 19.53 -13.13 9.20
CA VAL A 268 19.39 -11.76 9.69
C VAL A 268 18.10 -11.09 9.22
N PHE A 269 17.65 -11.39 8.00
CA PHE A 269 16.38 -10.89 7.49
C PHE A 269 15.18 -11.44 8.30
N ALA A 270 15.19 -12.70 8.67
CA ALA A 270 14.11 -13.30 9.46
C ALA A 270 13.95 -12.62 10.83
N PHE A 271 15.04 -12.29 11.50
CA PHE A 271 15.01 -11.52 12.75
C PHE A 271 14.53 -10.08 12.54
N SER A 272 15.04 -9.41 11.50
CA SER A 272 14.64 -8.05 11.14
C SER A 272 13.15 -7.99 10.79
N TRP A 273 12.62 -8.95 10.05
CA TRP A 273 11.21 -9.07 9.68
C TRP A 273 10.29 -9.20 10.91
N SER A 274 10.74 -9.88 11.96
CA SER A 274 9.98 -9.96 13.23
C SER A 274 9.81 -8.57 13.88
N ILE A 275 10.87 -7.75 13.86
CA ILE A 275 10.82 -6.38 14.39
C ILE A 275 9.90 -5.50 13.52
N VAL A 276 10.00 -5.61 12.19
CA VAL A 276 9.14 -4.88 11.23
C VAL A 276 7.66 -5.20 11.44
N ASN A 277 7.32 -6.48 11.61
CA ASN A 277 5.93 -6.90 11.89
C ASN A 277 5.38 -6.32 13.19
N SER A 278 6.24 -6.11 14.19
CA SER A 278 5.84 -5.48 15.45
C SER A 278 5.65 -3.96 15.31
N MET A 279 6.46 -3.31 14.47
CA MET A 279 6.36 -1.88 14.19
C MET A 279 5.09 -1.53 13.42
N PHE A 280 4.69 -2.37 12.45
CA PHE A 280 3.63 -2.07 11.49
C PHE A 280 2.30 -1.63 12.15
N PRO A 281 1.71 -2.37 13.14
CA PRO A 281 0.49 -1.95 13.79
C PRO A 281 0.67 -0.70 14.66
N ILE A 282 1.85 -0.50 15.28
CA ILE A 282 2.15 0.67 16.11
C ILE A 282 2.19 1.91 15.23
N ALA A 283 2.91 1.86 14.11
CA ALA A 283 3.01 2.96 13.17
C ALA A 283 1.66 3.29 12.50
N ALA A 284 0.77 2.29 12.32
CA ALA A 284 -0.57 2.49 11.77
C ALA A 284 -1.53 3.16 12.77
N GLN A 285 -1.36 2.94 14.09
CA GLN A 285 -2.19 3.52 15.14
C GLN A 285 -1.80 4.96 15.50
N THR A 286 -0.52 5.34 15.33
CA THR A 286 0.00 6.67 15.66
C THR A 286 -0.31 7.73 14.60
N HIS A 287 -1.23 7.47 13.68
CA HIS A 287 -1.55 8.39 12.57
C HIS A 287 -2.07 9.77 13.03
N ASP A 288 -2.59 9.89 14.26
CA ASP A 288 -3.16 11.12 14.83
C ASP A 288 -2.15 12.01 15.59
N ARG A 289 -0.91 11.56 15.87
CA ARG A 289 0.06 12.31 16.67
C ARG A 289 1.35 12.60 15.87
N ARG A 290 1.41 13.78 15.25
CA ARG A 290 2.49 14.19 14.32
C ARG A 290 3.90 14.23 14.93
N HIS A 291 4.08 14.38 16.24
CA HIS A 291 5.39 14.60 16.88
C HIS A 291 6.04 13.32 17.46
N GLU A 292 5.30 12.25 17.71
CA GLU A 292 5.86 11.00 18.28
C GLU A 292 6.34 10.00 17.22
N ASP A 293 6.12 10.27 15.95
CA ASP A 293 6.27 9.32 14.85
C ASP A 293 7.71 9.03 14.44
N HIS A 294 8.60 10.03 14.51
CA HIS A 294 10.01 9.85 14.16
C HIS A 294 10.72 8.92 15.16
N GLY A 295 10.24 8.85 16.40
CA GLY A 295 10.75 7.96 17.44
C GLY A 295 10.56 6.49 17.11
N VAL A 296 9.38 6.10 16.59
CA VAL A 296 9.08 4.70 16.27
C VAL A 296 9.93 4.19 15.12
N LEU A 297 10.05 4.96 14.03
CA LEU A 297 10.91 4.60 12.90
C LEU A 297 12.37 4.58 13.30
N GLY A 298 12.85 5.62 14.01
CA GLY A 298 14.23 5.71 14.48
C GLY A 298 14.62 4.55 15.41
N LEU A 299 13.74 4.19 16.36
CA LEU A 299 13.95 3.05 17.24
C LEU A 299 13.98 1.73 16.45
N THR A 300 13.07 1.55 15.50
CA THR A 300 13.02 0.33 14.66
C THR A 300 14.27 0.20 13.81
N LEU A 301 14.74 1.28 13.17
CA LEU A 301 15.99 1.29 12.40
C LEU A 301 17.20 0.98 13.32
N LEU A 302 17.24 1.53 14.53
CA LEU A 302 18.28 1.25 15.50
C LEU A 302 18.29 -0.21 15.93
N MET A 303 17.12 -0.79 16.23
CA MET A 303 16.99 -2.20 16.61
C MET A 303 17.43 -3.14 15.49
N VAL A 304 16.96 -2.89 14.26
CA VAL A 304 17.33 -3.70 13.08
C VAL A 304 18.82 -3.55 12.78
N SER A 305 19.36 -2.33 12.83
CA SER A 305 20.81 -2.11 12.66
C SER A 305 21.64 -2.83 13.74
N GLY A 306 21.18 -2.81 15.00
CA GLY A 306 21.82 -3.54 16.10
C GLY A 306 21.83 -5.05 15.87
N VAL A 307 20.71 -5.64 15.45
CA VAL A 307 20.60 -7.07 15.09
C VAL A 307 21.52 -7.40 13.92
N CYS A 308 21.51 -6.60 12.87
CA CYS A 308 22.39 -6.78 11.70
C CYS A 308 23.86 -6.74 12.07
N LEU A 309 24.26 -5.74 12.84
CA LEU A 309 25.65 -5.58 13.30
C LEU A 309 26.09 -6.76 14.16
N THR A 310 25.27 -7.12 15.18
CA THR A 310 25.54 -8.27 16.05
C THR A 310 25.69 -9.55 15.26
N PHE A 311 24.83 -9.77 14.26
CA PHE A 311 24.90 -10.95 13.41
C PHE A 311 26.19 -10.98 12.56
N ILE A 312 26.55 -9.87 11.90
CA ILE A 312 27.78 -9.76 11.08
C ILE A 312 29.02 -9.96 11.97
N VAL A 313 29.06 -9.35 13.17
CA VAL A 313 30.15 -9.52 14.13
C VAL A 313 30.23 -10.99 14.58
N SER A 314 29.11 -11.63 14.88
CA SER A 314 29.06 -13.05 15.26
C SER A 314 29.60 -13.93 14.14
N LEU A 315 29.26 -13.68 12.88
CA LEU A 315 29.79 -14.41 11.72
C LEU A 315 31.31 -14.18 11.54
N ARG A 316 31.77 -12.95 11.83
CA ARG A 316 33.21 -12.59 11.74
C ARG A 316 34.05 -13.28 12.82
N LEU A 317 33.48 -13.44 14.01
CA LEU A 317 34.13 -14.08 15.14
C LEU A 317 34.02 -15.61 15.11
N ALA A 318 32.98 -16.16 14.44
CA ALA A 318 32.76 -17.59 14.35
C ALA A 318 33.96 -18.31 13.68
N PRO A 319 34.55 -19.32 14.33
CA PRO A 319 35.64 -20.10 13.74
C PRO A 319 35.20 -20.83 12.47
N GLY A 320 36.08 -20.91 11.47
CA GLY A 320 35.78 -21.55 10.17
C GLY A 320 35.34 -23.02 10.27
N TRP A 321 35.82 -23.76 11.29
CA TRP A 321 35.46 -25.14 11.51
C TRP A 321 33.96 -25.35 11.81
N ILE A 322 33.26 -24.32 12.33
CA ILE A 322 31.80 -24.39 12.60
C ILE A 322 31.05 -24.65 11.29
N TRP A 323 31.40 -23.94 10.24
CA TRP A 323 30.73 -24.03 8.93
C TRP A 323 30.98 -25.38 8.26
N LEU A 324 32.22 -25.87 8.35
CA LEU A 324 32.58 -27.19 7.85
C LEU A 324 31.88 -28.30 8.62
N ARG A 325 31.69 -28.15 9.93
CA ARG A 325 30.94 -29.07 10.74
C ARG A 325 29.44 -29.06 10.49
N LEU A 326 28.88 -27.90 10.16
CA LEU A 326 27.46 -27.77 9.83
C LEU A 326 27.14 -28.33 8.44
N PHE A 327 27.83 -27.90 7.41
CA PHE A 327 27.53 -28.25 6.02
C PHE A 327 28.30 -29.47 5.50
N GLY A 328 29.39 -29.82 6.13
CA GLY A 328 30.29 -30.89 5.71
C GLY A 328 31.61 -30.40 5.12
N ALA A 329 32.68 -31.19 5.25
CA ALA A 329 34.03 -30.86 4.83
C ALA A 329 34.12 -30.55 3.30
N GLN A 330 33.25 -31.17 2.51
CA GLN A 330 33.19 -30.99 1.04
C GLN A 330 32.92 -29.52 0.61
N PHE A 331 32.29 -28.70 1.46
CA PHE A 331 32.05 -27.27 1.17
C PHE A 331 33.30 -26.42 1.34
N GLY A 332 34.33 -26.88 2.05
CA GLY A 332 35.61 -26.20 2.23
C GLY A 332 36.58 -26.38 1.05
N THR A 333 36.36 -27.37 0.21
CA THR A 333 37.27 -27.72 -0.92
C THR A 333 36.84 -27.10 -2.27
N ILE A 334 35.66 -26.46 -2.29
CA ILE A 334 35.10 -25.90 -3.52
C ILE A 334 35.74 -24.54 -3.80
N GLY A 335 36.58 -24.51 -4.80
CA GLY A 335 37.08 -23.39 -5.59
C GLY A 335 37.39 -22.09 -4.87
N GLY A 336 38.62 -21.88 -4.47
CA GLY A 336 39.31 -20.58 -4.38
C GLY A 336 38.70 -19.42 -3.57
N GLY A 337 37.47 -19.53 -3.11
CA GLY A 337 36.77 -18.50 -2.35
C GLY A 337 36.63 -18.88 -0.89
N ASP A 338 37.10 -18.01 0.01
CA ASP A 338 36.88 -18.17 1.46
C ASP A 338 35.35 -18.15 1.74
N PHE A 339 34.76 -19.30 2.10
CA PHE A 339 33.36 -19.44 2.50
C PHE A 339 32.93 -18.33 3.47
N ARG A 340 33.80 -18.00 4.40
CA ARG A 340 33.59 -16.96 5.41
C ARG A 340 33.47 -15.57 4.78
N HIS A 341 34.31 -15.28 3.80
CA HIS A 341 34.26 -13.98 3.08
C HIS A 341 32.95 -13.82 2.33
N LEU A 342 32.52 -14.84 1.56
CA LEU A 342 31.24 -14.84 0.86
C LEU A 342 30.06 -14.71 1.82
N LEU A 343 30.12 -15.38 2.97
CA LEU A 343 29.08 -15.33 3.99
C LEU A 343 28.93 -13.92 4.60
N LEU A 344 30.05 -13.26 4.90
CA LEU A 344 30.05 -11.89 5.41
C LEU A 344 29.50 -10.89 4.40
N LEU A 345 29.91 -11.01 3.13
CA LEU A 345 29.38 -10.18 2.04
C LEU A 345 27.87 -10.38 1.85
N TYR A 346 27.39 -11.63 1.90
CA TYR A 346 25.97 -11.91 1.73
C TYR A 346 25.17 -11.39 2.92
N ALA A 347 25.68 -11.56 4.14
CA ALA A 347 25.07 -11.01 5.35
C ALA A 347 24.99 -9.48 5.29
N LEU A 348 26.01 -8.81 4.73
CA LEU A 348 25.99 -7.37 4.49
C LEU A 348 24.88 -6.97 3.51
N SER A 349 24.77 -7.66 2.37
CA SER A 349 23.69 -7.43 1.39
C SER A 349 22.32 -7.55 2.04
N THR A 350 22.10 -8.61 2.82
CA THR A 350 20.82 -8.86 3.50
C THR A 350 20.55 -7.85 4.62
N ALA A 351 21.59 -7.39 5.31
CA ALA A 351 21.47 -6.34 6.33
C ALA A 351 21.00 -5.01 5.70
N VAL A 352 21.62 -4.59 4.59
CA VAL A 352 21.22 -3.38 3.85
C VAL A 352 19.77 -3.53 3.35
N TYR A 353 19.41 -4.69 2.80
CA TYR A 353 18.04 -4.97 2.41
C TYR A 353 17.04 -4.88 3.57
N SER A 354 17.42 -5.37 4.75
CA SER A 354 16.56 -5.30 5.95
C SER A 354 16.21 -3.86 6.34
N LEU A 355 17.14 -2.91 6.16
CA LEU A 355 16.86 -1.48 6.38
C LEU A 355 15.86 -0.92 5.36
N SER A 356 15.96 -1.33 4.07
CA SER A 356 14.98 -0.95 3.06
C SER A 356 13.58 -1.43 3.44
N VAL A 357 13.45 -2.65 3.94
CA VAL A 357 12.17 -3.25 4.31
C VAL A 357 11.53 -2.52 5.50
N VAL A 358 12.30 -2.02 6.46
CA VAL A 358 11.78 -1.16 7.54
C VAL A 358 11.15 0.09 6.96
N LEU A 359 11.84 0.78 6.04
CA LEU A 359 11.34 2.00 5.42
C LEU A 359 10.07 1.74 4.59
N ILE A 360 10.08 0.69 3.75
CA ILE A 360 8.92 0.30 2.93
C ILE A 360 7.71 -0.04 3.81
N ALA A 361 7.91 -0.84 4.87
CA ALA A 361 6.84 -1.21 5.78
C ALA A 361 6.28 0.00 6.54
N TYR A 362 7.13 0.93 6.95
CA TYR A 362 6.72 2.17 7.59
C TYR A 362 5.89 3.04 6.64
N GLU A 363 6.35 3.27 5.41
CA GLU A 363 5.62 4.04 4.40
C GLU A 363 4.27 3.41 4.05
N MET A 364 4.23 2.07 3.93
CA MET A 364 2.99 1.33 3.69
C MET A 364 2.01 1.47 4.87
N SER A 365 2.50 1.37 6.11
CA SER A 365 1.65 1.51 7.31
C SER A 365 0.99 2.87 7.39
N ARG A 366 1.67 3.92 6.90
CA ARG A 366 1.21 5.31 6.89
C ARG A 366 0.56 5.75 5.58
N LYS A 367 0.48 4.89 4.58
CA LYS A 367 -0.05 5.19 3.23
C LYS A 367 0.63 6.41 2.58
N ILE A 368 1.90 6.68 2.88
CA ILE A 368 2.67 7.83 2.38
C ILE A 368 3.00 7.66 0.91
N ALA A 369 3.51 6.48 0.52
CA ALA A 369 3.91 6.16 -0.84
C ALA A 369 3.69 4.68 -1.17
N ASN A 370 3.60 4.36 -2.46
CA ASN A 370 3.57 2.97 -2.92
C ASN A 370 4.97 2.57 -3.40
N THR A 371 5.86 2.30 -2.45
CA THR A 371 7.27 1.98 -2.71
C THR A 371 7.50 0.52 -3.08
N GLY A 372 6.48 -0.34 -3.00
CA GLY A 372 6.57 -1.76 -3.39
C GLY A 372 7.02 -1.97 -4.85
N TRP A 373 6.72 -1.04 -5.76
CA TRP A 373 7.18 -1.08 -7.15
C TRP A 373 8.69 -0.91 -7.28
N PHE A 374 9.33 -0.09 -6.43
CA PHE A 374 10.79 0.04 -6.43
C PHE A 374 11.48 -1.29 -6.10
N GLN A 375 10.89 -2.06 -5.19
CA GLN A 375 11.38 -3.39 -4.83
C GLN A 375 11.38 -4.35 -6.03
N LEU A 376 10.32 -4.34 -6.84
CA LEU A 376 10.23 -5.15 -8.05
C LEU A 376 11.23 -4.68 -9.12
N LEU A 377 11.34 -3.37 -9.33
CA LEU A 377 12.29 -2.77 -10.29
C LEU A 377 13.74 -3.09 -9.92
N VAL A 378 14.11 -2.92 -8.65
CA VAL A 378 15.45 -3.26 -8.17
C VAL A 378 15.68 -4.76 -8.23
N GLY A 379 14.67 -5.60 -7.98
CA GLY A 379 14.75 -7.05 -8.18
C GLY A 379 15.11 -7.42 -9.64
N ALA A 380 14.45 -6.77 -10.60
CA ALA A 380 14.79 -6.93 -12.03
C ALA A 380 16.21 -6.43 -12.34
N ALA A 381 16.62 -5.30 -11.74
CA ALA A 381 17.96 -4.75 -11.89
C ALA A 381 19.04 -5.67 -11.28
N VAL A 382 18.76 -6.36 -10.15
CA VAL A 382 19.65 -7.39 -9.59
C VAL A 382 19.86 -8.52 -10.60
N VAL A 383 18.78 -9.03 -11.19
CA VAL A 383 18.87 -10.08 -12.22
C VAL A 383 19.72 -9.60 -13.39
N ALA A 384 19.42 -8.44 -13.96
CA ALA A 384 20.19 -7.86 -15.08
C ALA A 384 21.66 -7.61 -14.70
N GLY A 385 21.93 -7.11 -13.50
CA GLY A 385 23.28 -6.89 -12.99
C GLY A 385 24.07 -8.18 -12.85
N ILE A 386 23.47 -9.27 -12.37
CA ILE A 386 24.13 -10.59 -12.28
C ILE A 386 24.40 -11.15 -13.70
N TYR A 387 23.48 -10.95 -14.66
CA TYR A 387 23.72 -11.33 -16.06
C TYR A 387 24.93 -10.59 -16.67
N ALA A 388 25.14 -9.32 -16.31
CA ALA A 388 26.26 -8.52 -16.79
C ALA A 388 27.57 -8.81 -16.03
N PHE A 389 27.51 -9.15 -14.73
CA PHE A 389 28.65 -9.25 -13.83
C PHE A 389 28.60 -10.56 -13.04
N HIS A 390 29.10 -11.65 -13.62
CA HIS A 390 29.09 -13.00 -13.05
C HIS A 390 30.45 -13.73 -13.14
N ALA A 391 31.58 -13.01 -13.14
CA ALA A 391 32.87 -13.64 -13.19
C ALA A 391 33.24 -14.45 -11.91
N SER A 392 32.69 -14.08 -10.76
CA SER A 392 32.88 -14.79 -9.49
C SER A 392 31.67 -14.69 -8.58
N LEU A 393 31.53 -15.62 -7.61
CA LEU A 393 30.46 -15.57 -6.61
C LEU A 393 30.51 -14.29 -5.76
N ALA A 394 31.70 -13.79 -5.47
CA ALA A 394 31.90 -12.53 -4.75
C ALA A 394 31.35 -11.35 -5.56
N GLN A 395 31.61 -11.31 -6.88
CA GLN A 395 31.10 -10.26 -7.77
C GLN A 395 29.55 -10.26 -7.80
N VAL A 396 28.92 -11.42 -7.88
CA VAL A 396 27.46 -11.57 -7.81
C VAL A 396 26.90 -10.96 -6.51
N ILE A 397 27.56 -11.23 -5.38
CA ILE A 397 27.12 -10.68 -4.08
C ILE A 397 27.36 -9.16 -4.04
N TRP A 398 28.46 -8.65 -4.61
CA TRP A 398 28.71 -7.21 -4.69
C TRP A 398 27.64 -6.49 -5.52
N VAL A 399 27.20 -7.08 -6.64
CA VAL A 399 26.05 -6.55 -7.41
C VAL A 399 24.82 -6.42 -6.51
N GLN A 400 24.54 -7.43 -5.70
CA GLN A 400 23.42 -7.37 -4.75
C GLN A 400 23.61 -6.28 -3.70
N VAL A 401 24.79 -6.18 -3.08
CA VAL A 401 25.09 -5.13 -2.08
C VAL A 401 24.83 -3.75 -2.67
N PHE A 402 25.33 -3.50 -3.89
CA PHE A 402 25.14 -2.23 -4.57
C PHE A 402 23.66 -1.94 -4.87
N MET A 403 22.95 -2.93 -5.40
CA MET A 403 21.51 -2.79 -5.70
C MET A 403 20.65 -2.62 -4.45
N MET A 404 21.00 -3.29 -3.34
CA MET A 404 20.30 -3.08 -2.05
C MET A 404 20.60 -1.69 -1.46
N ALA A 405 21.84 -1.18 -1.61
CA ALA A 405 22.16 0.20 -1.22
C ALA A 405 21.36 1.21 -2.07
N LEU A 406 21.25 0.97 -3.38
CA LEU A 406 20.41 1.78 -4.28
C LEU A 406 18.93 1.75 -3.84
N LEU A 407 18.41 0.58 -3.46
CA LEU A 407 17.05 0.43 -2.95
C LEU A 407 16.83 1.27 -1.69
N VAL A 408 17.76 1.21 -0.70
CA VAL A 408 17.69 2.05 0.51
C VAL A 408 17.61 3.52 0.13
N LEU A 409 18.47 3.99 -0.77
CA LEU A 409 18.49 5.37 -1.22
C LEU A 409 17.15 5.76 -1.88
N CYS A 410 16.65 4.97 -2.82
CA CYS A 410 15.38 5.24 -3.51
C CYS A 410 14.18 5.29 -2.54
N VAL A 411 14.13 4.36 -1.61
CA VAL A 411 13.03 4.29 -0.63
C VAL A 411 13.16 5.39 0.44
N SER A 412 14.37 5.87 0.73
CA SER A 412 14.58 6.99 1.67
C SER A 412 14.13 8.34 1.12
N ILE A 413 14.04 8.52 -0.22
CA ILE A 413 13.71 9.81 -0.84
C ILE A 413 12.37 10.40 -0.35
N PRO A 414 11.24 9.66 -0.30
CA PRO A 414 9.98 10.23 0.18
C PRO A 414 10.08 10.68 1.64
N TYR A 415 10.77 9.91 2.48
CA TYR A 415 10.98 10.22 3.88
C TYR A 415 11.90 11.43 4.07
N LEU A 416 13.03 11.49 3.36
CA LEU A 416 13.94 12.63 3.42
C LEU A 416 13.25 13.91 2.92
N ARG A 417 12.45 13.82 1.86
CA ARG A 417 11.65 14.96 1.38
C ARG A 417 10.69 15.49 2.44
N THR A 418 10.08 14.64 3.24
CA THR A 418 9.21 15.09 4.34
C THR A 418 10.02 15.79 5.43
N ILE A 419 11.17 15.24 5.85
CA ILE A 419 12.05 15.87 6.85
C ILE A 419 12.62 17.20 6.35
N PHE A 420 13.13 17.25 5.10
CA PHE A 420 13.65 18.51 4.55
C PHE A 420 12.56 19.56 4.40
N LYS A 421 11.34 19.14 4.05
CA LYS A 421 10.19 20.04 3.96
C LYS A 421 9.77 20.58 5.34
N GLU A 422 9.89 19.77 6.39
CA GLU A 422 9.67 20.19 7.78
C GLU A 422 10.79 21.10 8.31
N ARG A 423 12.04 20.89 7.88
CA ARG A 423 13.18 21.75 8.27
C ARG A 423 13.27 23.06 7.49
N SER A 424 12.85 23.09 6.24
CA SER A 424 12.84 24.32 5.40
C SER A 424 11.56 25.15 5.54
N GLY A 425 10.46 24.54 6.03
CA GLY A 425 9.33 25.25 6.56
C GLY A 425 9.61 25.52 8.02
N GLY A 426 10.09 26.72 8.36
CA GLY A 426 10.24 27.14 9.76
C GLY A 426 8.98 26.80 10.52
N GLU A 427 9.17 26.33 11.72
CA GLU A 427 8.18 25.94 12.71
C GLU A 427 6.96 26.88 12.70
N LYS A 428 5.99 26.59 11.82
CA LYS A 428 4.69 27.23 11.95
C LYS A 428 4.06 26.56 13.15
N THR A 429 4.14 27.23 14.28
CA THR A 429 3.30 26.97 15.45
C THR A 429 1.89 26.73 14.92
N VAL A 430 1.43 25.48 15.02
CA VAL A 430 0.01 25.16 14.82
C VAL A 430 -0.71 25.93 15.88
N VAL A 431 -1.37 27.02 15.51
CA VAL A 431 -2.21 27.79 16.41
C VAL A 431 -3.26 26.83 16.92
N PRO A 432 -3.27 26.50 18.23
CA PRO A 432 -4.27 25.59 18.78
C PRO A 432 -5.62 26.32 18.74
N GLY A 433 -6.56 25.77 17.97
CA GLY A 433 -7.90 26.32 17.85
C GLY A 433 -8.69 25.52 16.81
N PHE A 434 -10.00 25.57 16.95
CA PHE A 434 -10.97 25.06 16.00
C PHE A 434 -11.61 26.25 15.30
N VAL A 435 -11.92 26.11 14.01
CA VAL A 435 -12.81 27.07 13.34
C VAL A 435 -14.19 26.93 13.97
N LYS A 436 -14.81 28.06 14.28
CA LYS A 436 -16.11 28.08 14.93
C LYS A 436 -17.21 27.73 13.94
N LEU A 437 -17.71 26.50 14.03
CA LEU A 437 -18.86 26.04 13.25
C LEU A 437 -20.15 26.48 13.95
N HIS A 438 -21.07 27.10 13.19
CA HIS A 438 -22.33 27.58 13.75
C HIS A 438 -23.45 26.56 13.63
N ARG A 439 -23.69 26.06 12.41
CA ARG A 439 -24.75 25.08 12.15
C ARG A 439 -24.39 24.19 10.97
N GLN A 440 -24.93 23.02 10.96
CA GLN A 440 -24.89 22.16 9.79
C GLN A 440 -25.86 22.67 8.73
N VAL A 441 -25.43 22.68 7.49
CA VAL A 441 -26.21 23.14 6.32
C VAL A 441 -26.31 22.02 5.29
N THR A 442 -27.38 22.09 4.47
CA THR A 442 -27.55 21.10 3.41
C THR A 442 -26.71 21.46 2.18
N GLU A 443 -26.34 20.47 1.39
CA GLU A 443 -25.67 20.67 0.08
C GLU A 443 -26.50 21.60 -0.82
N ASN A 444 -27.83 21.52 -0.77
CA ASN A 444 -28.71 22.38 -1.57
C ASN A 444 -28.58 23.86 -1.15
N GLU A 445 -28.39 24.14 0.14
CA GLU A 445 -28.16 25.51 0.63
C GLU A 445 -26.83 26.05 0.13
N VAL A 446 -25.76 25.24 0.19
CA VAL A 446 -24.43 25.63 -0.34
C VAL A 446 -24.49 25.90 -1.84
N ILE A 447 -25.15 25.05 -2.62
CA ILE A 447 -25.34 25.24 -4.06
C ILE A 447 -26.13 26.51 -4.35
N ALA A 448 -27.18 26.79 -3.58
CA ALA A 448 -27.98 28.00 -3.77
C ALA A 448 -27.16 29.26 -3.53
N GLU A 449 -26.39 29.31 -2.44
CA GLU A 449 -25.52 30.47 -2.17
C GLU A 449 -24.39 30.62 -3.19
N PHE A 450 -23.84 29.50 -3.68
CA PHE A 450 -22.86 29.52 -4.74
C PHE A 450 -23.44 30.11 -6.03
N LEU A 451 -24.62 29.68 -6.44
CA LEU A 451 -25.29 30.17 -7.64
C LEU A 451 -25.59 31.67 -7.57
N LYS A 452 -25.97 32.22 -6.42
CA LYS A 452 -26.20 33.70 -6.29
C LYS A 452 -25.00 34.52 -6.76
N THR A 453 -23.80 34.04 -6.44
CA THR A 453 -22.56 34.74 -6.78
C THR A 453 -22.11 34.49 -8.22
N ASP A 454 -22.38 33.29 -8.76
CA ASP A 454 -21.82 32.87 -10.07
C ASP A 454 -22.82 33.00 -11.22
N PHE A 455 -24.10 33.31 -10.94
CA PHE A 455 -25.18 33.37 -11.94
C PHE A 455 -24.99 34.44 -13.01
N HIS A 456 -24.15 35.44 -12.74
CA HIS A 456 -23.80 36.48 -13.71
C HIS A 456 -22.77 36.01 -14.75
N ALA A 457 -22.25 34.80 -14.65
CA ALA A 457 -21.27 34.25 -15.59
C ALA A 457 -21.91 34.08 -17.00
N PRO A 458 -21.10 34.25 -18.08
CA PRO A 458 -21.61 34.17 -19.44
C PRO A 458 -22.28 32.85 -19.79
N GLU A 459 -21.87 31.75 -19.14
CA GLU A 459 -22.42 30.41 -19.36
C GLU A 459 -23.89 30.28 -18.90
N PHE A 460 -24.33 31.18 -18.02
CA PHE A 460 -25.71 31.23 -17.54
C PHE A 460 -26.58 32.32 -18.22
N ALA A 461 -26.01 33.10 -19.14
CA ALA A 461 -26.70 34.22 -19.73
C ALA A 461 -28.09 33.89 -20.29
N GLN A 462 -28.23 32.74 -20.95
CA GLN A 462 -29.50 32.28 -21.52
C GLN A 462 -30.56 31.87 -20.47
N TYR A 463 -30.16 31.63 -19.21
CA TYR A 463 -31.04 31.20 -18.14
C TYR A 463 -31.36 32.31 -17.14
N GLN A 464 -30.69 33.48 -17.24
CA GLN A 464 -30.80 34.55 -16.25
C GLN A 464 -32.23 35.08 -16.13
N SER A 465 -32.93 35.32 -17.22
CA SER A 465 -34.31 35.84 -17.18
C SER A 465 -35.30 34.81 -16.63
N ALA A 466 -35.18 33.52 -17.01
CA ALA A 466 -36.14 32.49 -16.68
C ALA A 466 -35.93 31.91 -15.24
N LEU A 467 -34.72 31.97 -14.73
CA LEU A 467 -34.36 31.33 -13.44
C LEU A 467 -33.90 32.30 -12.38
N HIS A 468 -34.02 33.62 -12.60
CA HIS A 468 -33.62 34.69 -11.68
C HIS A 468 -34.20 34.47 -10.26
N ASP A 469 -35.52 34.34 -10.15
CA ASP A 469 -36.18 34.18 -8.86
C ASP A 469 -35.79 32.91 -8.13
N LEU A 470 -35.56 31.83 -8.88
CA LEU A 470 -35.13 30.52 -8.31
C LEU A 470 -33.72 30.60 -7.71
N VAL A 471 -32.85 31.51 -8.22
CA VAL A 471 -31.47 31.71 -7.74
C VAL A 471 -31.43 32.75 -6.63
N VAL A 472 -32.09 33.92 -6.79
CA VAL A 472 -32.02 35.04 -5.87
C VAL A 472 -32.82 34.77 -4.58
N ALA A 473 -34.01 34.18 -4.70
CA ALA A 473 -34.90 33.87 -3.59
C ALA A 473 -35.19 32.35 -3.52
N PRO A 474 -34.20 31.52 -3.15
CA PRO A 474 -34.33 30.06 -3.21
C PRO A 474 -35.26 29.51 -2.15
N ASP A 475 -36.31 28.79 -2.55
CA ASP A 475 -37.06 27.91 -1.66
C ASP A 475 -36.34 26.57 -1.53
N LEU A 476 -35.66 26.37 -0.39
CA LEU A 476 -34.87 25.17 -0.13
C LEU A 476 -35.72 23.95 0.25
N GLN A 477 -36.98 24.15 0.63
CA GLN A 477 -37.91 23.06 0.96
C GLN A 477 -38.51 22.41 -0.30
N HIS A 478 -38.53 23.16 -1.41
CA HIS A 478 -39.13 22.66 -2.65
C HIS A 478 -38.15 21.79 -3.43
N GLU A 479 -38.31 20.46 -3.36
CA GLU A 479 -37.39 19.50 -3.99
C GLU A 479 -37.25 19.65 -5.50
N GLY A 480 -38.31 20.01 -6.22
CA GLY A 480 -38.26 20.28 -7.66
C GLY A 480 -37.33 21.46 -8.00
N GLN A 481 -37.42 22.57 -7.23
CA GLN A 481 -36.54 23.71 -7.41
C GLN A 481 -35.07 23.37 -7.06
N ASN A 482 -34.85 22.53 -6.04
CA ASN A 482 -33.51 22.05 -5.68
C ASN A 482 -32.89 21.22 -6.83
N LYS A 483 -33.69 20.39 -7.51
CA LYS A 483 -33.24 19.63 -8.70
C LYS A 483 -32.82 20.57 -9.84
N VAL A 484 -33.60 21.63 -10.10
CA VAL A 484 -33.25 22.63 -11.14
C VAL A 484 -31.97 23.37 -10.77
N ARG A 485 -31.84 23.85 -9.52
CA ARG A 485 -30.60 24.52 -9.05
C ARG A 485 -29.37 23.62 -9.17
N ARG A 486 -29.49 22.35 -8.80
CA ARG A 486 -28.41 21.38 -8.92
C ARG A 486 -28.05 21.12 -10.39
N ALA A 487 -29.02 21.03 -11.28
CA ALA A 487 -28.78 20.84 -12.72
C ALA A 487 -28.11 22.10 -13.31
N LEU A 488 -28.58 23.30 -12.96
CA LEU A 488 -27.98 24.58 -13.35
C LEU A 488 -26.54 24.70 -12.88
N PHE A 489 -26.27 24.40 -11.61
CA PHE A 489 -24.93 24.38 -11.05
C PHE A 489 -23.99 23.40 -11.79
N ASN A 490 -24.49 22.25 -12.20
CA ASN A 490 -23.74 21.24 -12.94
C ASN A 490 -23.30 21.68 -14.33
N VAL A 491 -23.93 22.66 -14.95
CA VAL A 491 -23.52 23.18 -16.24
C VAL A 491 -22.06 23.67 -16.22
N ARG A 492 -21.65 24.33 -15.14
CA ARG A 492 -20.30 24.88 -14.99
C ARG A 492 -19.42 24.11 -14.00
N HIS A 493 -19.98 23.64 -12.90
CA HIS A 493 -19.22 23.18 -11.72
C HIS A 493 -19.26 21.67 -11.48
N ARG A 494 -19.86 20.89 -12.37
CA ARG A 494 -19.97 19.43 -12.25
C ARG A 494 -18.63 18.73 -12.00
N SER A 495 -17.59 19.11 -12.76
CA SER A 495 -16.25 18.50 -12.62
C SER A 495 -15.55 18.86 -11.31
N LEU A 496 -15.86 20.03 -10.76
CA LEU A 496 -15.37 20.49 -9.47
C LEU A 496 -16.01 19.68 -8.35
N TRP A 497 -17.34 19.60 -8.32
CA TRP A 497 -18.13 19.02 -7.24
C TRP A 497 -17.98 17.52 -7.15
N LYS A 498 -17.89 16.82 -8.27
CA LYS A 498 -17.66 15.36 -8.31
C LYS A 498 -16.34 14.88 -7.70
N GLN A 499 -15.41 15.76 -7.41
CA GLN A 499 -14.17 15.42 -6.74
C GLN A 499 -14.34 15.34 -5.23
N LEU A 500 -15.38 15.94 -4.69
CA LEU A 500 -15.68 15.89 -3.27
C LEU A 500 -16.08 14.46 -2.86
N PRO A 501 -15.68 14.01 -1.67
CA PRO A 501 -16.17 12.75 -1.11
C PRO A 501 -17.69 12.79 -0.92
N ALA A 502 -18.36 11.66 -1.11
CA ALA A 502 -19.82 11.56 -0.95
C ALA A 502 -20.30 11.75 0.51
N ASP A 503 -19.39 11.60 1.47
CA ASP A 503 -19.59 11.81 2.89
C ASP A 503 -19.17 13.21 3.36
N THR A 504 -19.13 14.19 2.45
CA THR A 504 -18.84 15.58 2.82
C THR A 504 -20.03 16.19 3.54
N GLU A 505 -19.82 16.62 4.79
CA GLU A 505 -20.78 17.36 5.59
C GLU A 505 -20.47 18.85 5.51
N TRP A 506 -21.50 19.68 5.37
CA TRP A 506 -21.36 21.11 5.21
C TRP A 506 -21.79 21.87 6.47
N PHE A 507 -21.00 22.86 6.83
CA PHE A 507 -21.23 23.71 8.01
C PHE A 507 -21.09 25.17 7.64
N GLU A 508 -21.94 26.02 8.16
CA GLU A 508 -21.73 27.47 8.19
C GLU A 508 -20.72 27.79 9.29
N ALA A 509 -19.69 28.58 8.97
CA ALA A 509 -18.56 28.82 9.86
C ALA A 509 -18.28 30.31 10.02
N GLU A 510 -17.70 30.70 11.14
CA GLU A 510 -17.15 32.03 11.40
C GLU A 510 -15.62 31.93 11.45
N LEU A 511 -14.94 32.79 10.69
CA LEU A 511 -13.49 32.87 10.67
C LEU A 511 -13.00 34.12 11.35
N GLU A 512 -12.00 33.96 12.19
CA GLU A 512 -11.24 35.05 12.79
C GLU A 512 -9.91 35.28 12.01
N ALA A 513 -9.26 36.41 12.21
CA ALA A 513 -7.99 36.72 11.53
C ALA A 513 -6.90 35.64 11.74
N LYS A 514 -6.88 35.00 12.93
CA LYS A 514 -5.96 33.89 13.25
C LYS A 514 -6.21 32.63 12.42
N ASP A 515 -7.42 32.43 11.92
CA ASP A 515 -7.78 31.22 11.16
C ASP A 515 -7.28 31.30 9.71
N LEU A 516 -7.01 32.51 9.21
CA LEU A 516 -6.49 32.74 7.85
C LEU A 516 -5.15 32.04 7.58
N GLU A 517 -4.33 31.86 8.62
CA GLU A 517 -3.06 31.12 8.51
C GLU A 517 -3.24 29.62 8.19
N ARG A 518 -4.45 29.08 8.37
CA ARG A 518 -4.80 27.69 8.08
C ARG A 518 -5.44 27.51 6.71
N ILE A 519 -5.67 28.61 5.98
CA ILE A 519 -6.36 28.61 4.70
C ILE A 519 -5.35 28.57 3.57
N ARG A 520 -5.64 27.73 2.58
CA ARG A 520 -4.88 27.57 1.35
C ARG A 520 -5.70 28.01 0.16
N VAL A 521 -5.07 28.70 -0.75
CA VAL A 521 -5.67 29.07 -2.04
C VAL A 521 -5.79 27.80 -2.92
N PHE A 522 -6.78 27.81 -3.81
CA PHE A 522 -7.06 26.72 -4.72
C PHE A 522 -5.85 26.39 -5.61
N PRO A 523 -5.41 25.11 -5.72
CA PRO A 523 -4.16 24.73 -6.38
C PRO A 523 -4.26 24.73 -7.92
N ARG A 524 -4.70 25.83 -8.53
CA ARG A 524 -4.73 26.03 -9.99
C ARG A 524 -3.46 26.69 -10.51
N ALA A 525 -3.22 26.57 -11.83
CA ALA A 525 -2.03 27.09 -12.49
C ALA A 525 -1.84 28.59 -12.29
N GLN A 526 -2.92 29.38 -12.29
CA GLN A 526 -2.88 30.83 -12.08
C GLN A 526 -2.32 31.24 -10.72
N TRP A 527 -2.63 30.47 -9.65
CA TRP A 527 -2.17 30.71 -8.29
C TRP A 527 -0.76 30.18 -8.01
N ARG A 528 -0.27 29.22 -8.82
CA ARG A 528 1.08 28.61 -8.63
C ARG A 528 2.20 29.61 -8.63
N ARG A 529 2.07 30.70 -9.40
CA ARG A 529 3.10 31.74 -9.49
C ARG A 529 3.30 32.46 -8.16
N PHE A 530 2.21 32.68 -7.45
CA PHE A 530 2.20 33.38 -6.16
C PHE A 530 2.37 32.43 -4.98
N ALA A 531 2.20 31.12 -5.20
CA ALA A 531 2.33 30.10 -4.18
C ALA A 531 3.77 29.55 -4.12
N ALA A 532 4.40 29.57 -2.95
CA ALA A 532 5.74 29.00 -2.74
C ALA A 532 5.72 27.49 -2.47
N GLY A 533 4.79 26.77 -3.08
CA GLY A 533 4.61 25.32 -2.86
C GLY A 533 3.44 24.96 -1.95
N ASP A 534 3.12 25.75 -0.93
CA ASP A 534 2.10 25.44 0.08
C ASP A 534 0.72 26.05 -0.21
N PHE A 535 0.61 26.90 -1.19
CA PHE A 535 -0.62 27.66 -1.52
C PHE A 535 -1.23 28.42 -0.33
N ASP A 536 -0.41 28.80 0.65
CA ASP A 536 -0.83 29.53 1.84
C ASP A 536 -1.43 30.89 1.45
N LEU A 537 -2.63 31.17 1.98
CA LEU A 537 -3.39 32.37 1.64
C LEU A 537 -2.63 33.66 1.97
N THR A 538 -2.00 33.71 3.14
CA THR A 538 -1.29 34.91 3.61
C THR A 538 -0.07 35.22 2.75
N GLN A 539 0.69 34.20 2.37
CA GLN A 539 1.83 34.35 1.48
C GLN A 539 1.42 34.73 0.06
N VAL A 540 0.33 34.13 -0.46
CA VAL A 540 -0.20 34.47 -1.78
C VAL A 540 -0.68 35.92 -1.80
N ALA A 541 -1.38 36.39 -0.75
CA ALA A 541 -1.85 37.76 -0.66
C ALA A 541 -0.68 38.79 -0.59
N GLN A 542 0.39 38.46 0.13
CA GLN A 542 1.59 39.31 0.19
C GLN A 542 2.31 39.38 -1.16
N ARG A 543 2.48 38.26 -1.87
CA ARG A 543 3.19 38.21 -3.14
C ARG A 543 2.41 38.80 -4.29
N ILE A 544 1.09 38.82 -4.21
CA ILE A 544 0.26 39.38 -5.28
C ILE A 544 0.36 40.91 -5.34
N VAL A 545 0.85 41.56 -4.29
CA VAL A 545 1.15 43.03 -4.25
C VAL A 545 2.56 43.30 -4.74
N ASP A 546 3.46 42.35 -4.74
CA ASP A 546 4.86 42.49 -5.12
C ASP A 546 5.01 42.53 -6.66
N ASP A 547 5.58 43.58 -7.19
CA ASP A 547 5.78 43.82 -8.62
C ASP A 547 6.59 42.70 -9.30
N HIS A 548 7.53 42.10 -8.60
CA HIS A 548 8.33 41.00 -9.14
C HIS A 548 7.46 39.80 -9.53
N TYR A 549 6.47 39.44 -8.71
CA TYR A 549 5.54 38.33 -8.98
C TYR A 549 4.43 38.74 -9.96
N ARG A 550 4.05 40.03 -10.00
CA ARG A 550 3.05 40.59 -10.95
C ARG A 550 3.56 40.58 -12.39
N ALA A 551 4.85 40.86 -12.61
CA ALA A 551 5.50 41.04 -13.92
C ALA A 551 5.43 39.85 -14.90
N GLY A 552 4.51 39.00 -14.86
CA GLY A 552 4.29 37.90 -15.81
C GLY A 552 3.01 37.14 -15.50
N ALA A 553 2.17 37.69 -14.65
CA ALA A 553 0.82 37.22 -14.43
C ALA A 553 -0.13 37.75 -15.50
N SER A 554 -1.25 37.06 -15.72
CA SER A 554 -2.27 37.53 -16.66
C SER A 554 -2.86 38.89 -16.19
N ALA A 555 -2.88 39.90 -17.06
CA ALA A 555 -3.46 41.19 -16.75
C ALA A 555 -4.93 41.10 -16.31
N ALA A 556 -5.71 40.23 -16.97
CA ALA A 556 -7.11 39.97 -16.60
C ALA A 556 -7.26 39.31 -15.21
N PHE A 557 -6.31 38.49 -14.81
CA PHE A 557 -6.31 37.85 -13.47
C PHE A 557 -6.04 38.91 -12.39
N LEU A 558 -5.06 39.79 -12.59
CA LEU A 558 -4.72 40.84 -11.64
C LEU A 558 -5.80 41.91 -11.58
N ALA A 559 -6.31 42.36 -12.73
CA ALA A 559 -7.41 43.32 -12.82
C ALA A 559 -8.65 42.86 -12.03
N LYS A 560 -8.98 41.56 -12.08
CA LYS A 560 -10.09 41.02 -11.30
C LYS A 560 -9.87 41.10 -9.78
N ILE A 561 -8.62 40.95 -9.30
CA ILE A 561 -8.31 41.07 -7.88
C ILE A 561 -8.31 42.54 -7.45
N ASP A 562 -7.73 43.41 -8.27
CA ASP A 562 -7.70 44.87 -8.03
C ASP A 562 -9.12 45.46 -8.01
N ASP A 563 -9.97 45.06 -8.96
CA ASP A 563 -11.39 45.44 -9.03
C ASP A 563 -12.16 44.99 -7.79
N LEU A 564 -12.01 43.73 -7.40
CA LEU A 564 -12.62 43.19 -6.17
C LEU A 564 -12.12 43.89 -4.91
N ARG A 565 -10.84 44.29 -4.83
CA ARG A 565 -10.29 45.03 -3.69
C ARG A 565 -10.95 46.40 -3.57
N ASP A 566 -11.10 47.12 -4.71
CA ASP A 566 -11.60 48.47 -4.75
C ASP A 566 -13.11 48.50 -4.46
N HIS A 567 -13.88 47.45 -4.82
CA HIS A 567 -15.32 47.34 -4.62
C HIS A 567 -15.74 46.45 -3.46
N LEU A 568 -14.82 46.04 -2.55
CA LEU A 568 -15.09 45.16 -1.41
C LEU A 568 -16.21 45.66 -0.46
N ASN A 569 -16.52 46.95 -0.52
CA ASN A 569 -17.57 47.56 0.30
C ASN A 569 -18.97 47.41 -0.31
N GLU A 570 -19.10 46.96 -1.54
CA GLU A 570 -20.37 46.73 -2.21
C GLU A 570 -20.94 45.32 -1.83
N GLU A 571 -22.27 45.22 -1.80
CA GLU A 571 -22.96 44.05 -1.28
C GLU A 571 -22.68 42.77 -2.10
N TYR A 572 -22.53 42.88 -3.40
CA TYR A 572 -22.26 41.75 -4.28
C TYR A 572 -20.79 41.25 -4.21
N ALA A 573 -19.86 42.05 -3.73
CA ALA A 573 -18.46 41.64 -3.58
C ALA A 573 -18.25 40.74 -2.35
N ALA A 574 -19.17 40.76 -1.40
CA ALA A 574 -19.10 40.08 -0.10
C ALA A 574 -19.74 38.67 -0.07
N GLY A 575 -19.84 37.96 -1.17
CA GLY A 575 -20.53 36.68 -1.30
C GLY A 575 -19.95 35.52 -0.48
N ALA A 576 -20.47 34.34 -0.70
CA ALA A 576 -20.03 33.12 -0.02
C ALA A 576 -18.61 32.71 -0.38
N VAL A 577 -17.86 32.19 0.61
CA VAL A 577 -16.54 31.56 0.44
C VAL A 577 -16.69 30.09 0.84
N LEU A 578 -16.32 29.19 -0.08
CA LEU A 578 -16.40 27.75 0.16
C LEU A 578 -15.03 27.20 0.52
N LEU A 579 -14.93 26.55 1.66
CA LEU A 579 -13.75 25.91 2.19
C LEU A 579 -13.96 24.39 2.24
N ILE A 580 -12.90 23.63 2.04
CA ILE A 580 -12.91 22.18 2.23
C ILE A 580 -11.76 21.78 3.15
N GLY A 581 -12.04 20.81 4.04
CA GLY A 581 -11.09 20.34 5.03
C GLY A 581 -11.36 18.90 5.45
N MET A 582 -10.45 18.33 6.22
CA MET A 582 -10.64 16.98 6.77
C MET A 582 -11.45 17.03 8.08
N ASP A 583 -11.18 18.03 8.88
CA ASP A 583 -11.82 18.31 10.16
C ASP A 583 -11.80 19.82 10.49
N GLU A 584 -12.33 20.22 11.63
CA GLU A 584 -12.43 21.61 12.11
C GLU A 584 -11.07 22.27 12.41
N ARG A 585 -9.99 21.48 12.47
CA ARG A 585 -8.64 21.99 12.76
C ARG A 585 -7.93 22.50 11.51
N GLY A 586 -8.44 22.13 10.33
CA GLY A 586 -7.80 22.44 9.06
C GLY A 586 -6.55 21.57 8.77
N PRO A 587 -5.71 21.94 7.79
CA PRO A 587 -5.82 23.13 6.96
C PRO A 587 -7.03 23.07 6.05
N PHE A 588 -7.57 24.24 5.69
CA PHE A 588 -8.66 24.37 4.73
C PHE A 588 -8.13 24.77 3.37
N THR A 589 -8.78 24.33 2.29
CA THR A 589 -8.53 24.82 0.95
C THR A 589 -9.76 25.56 0.45
N ILE A 590 -9.57 26.75 -0.12
CA ILE A 590 -10.66 27.51 -0.72
C ILE A 590 -11.09 26.79 -1.99
N LEU A 591 -12.31 26.32 -2.04
CA LEU A 591 -12.91 25.73 -3.23
C LEU A 591 -13.43 26.81 -4.18
N ASP A 592 -14.09 27.84 -3.62
CA ASP A 592 -14.50 29.05 -4.32
C ASP A 592 -14.38 30.30 -3.44
N GLY A 593 -14.29 31.49 -4.07
CA GLY A 593 -14.07 32.75 -3.39
C GLY A 593 -12.59 33.15 -3.25
N ASN A 594 -11.67 32.47 -3.94
CA ASN A 594 -10.22 32.74 -3.88
C ASN A 594 -9.87 34.20 -4.16
N HIS A 595 -10.39 34.80 -5.26
CA HIS A 595 -10.08 36.17 -5.62
C HIS A 595 -10.62 37.16 -4.58
N ARG A 596 -11.82 36.90 -4.06
CA ARG A 596 -12.46 37.77 -3.05
C ARG A 596 -11.69 37.72 -1.72
N LEU A 597 -11.30 36.56 -1.26
CA LEU A 597 -10.58 36.45 0.03
C LEU A 597 -9.15 37.00 -0.09
N VAL A 598 -8.46 36.78 -1.22
CA VAL A 598 -7.14 37.36 -1.48
C VAL A 598 -7.22 38.88 -1.58
N ALA A 599 -8.24 39.43 -2.25
CA ALA A 599 -8.48 40.87 -2.32
C ALA A 599 -8.75 41.48 -0.93
N ALA A 600 -9.56 40.80 -0.11
CA ALA A 600 -9.83 41.23 1.28
C ALA A 600 -8.55 41.27 2.14
N MET A 601 -7.63 40.31 1.93
CA MET A 601 -6.35 40.26 2.66
C MET A 601 -5.38 41.42 2.32
N GLN A 602 -5.62 42.16 1.24
CA GLN A 602 -4.80 43.35 0.87
C GLN A 602 -5.18 44.58 1.68
N ASN A 603 -6.31 44.57 2.34
CA ASN A 603 -6.72 45.66 3.23
C ASN A 603 -6.07 45.55 4.62
N PRO A 604 -5.68 46.69 5.24
CA PRO A 604 -5.01 46.67 6.58
C PRO A 604 -5.80 45.98 7.68
N SER A 605 -7.12 45.94 7.56
CA SER A 605 -8.03 45.27 8.50
C SER A 605 -9.05 44.48 7.69
N PRO A 606 -8.77 43.20 7.40
CA PRO A 606 -9.68 42.40 6.59
C PRO A 606 -11.03 42.22 7.27
N THR A 607 -12.09 42.75 6.64
CA THR A 607 -13.45 42.68 7.17
C THR A 607 -14.10 41.35 6.86
N LEU A 608 -13.69 40.29 7.60
CA LEU A 608 -14.16 38.91 7.39
C LEU A 608 -15.66 38.75 7.70
N LYS A 609 -16.24 39.58 8.54
CA LYS A 609 -17.68 39.54 8.93
C LYS A 609 -18.65 39.73 7.76
N ARG A 610 -18.19 40.22 6.61
CA ARG A 610 -19.02 40.39 5.41
C ARG A 610 -19.15 39.14 4.56
N PHE A 611 -18.26 38.14 4.76
CA PHE A 611 -18.29 36.89 4.02
C PHE A 611 -19.11 35.84 4.77
N ARG A 612 -19.88 35.05 4.03
CA ARG A 612 -20.44 33.80 4.55
C ARG A 612 -19.48 32.68 4.23
N PHE A 613 -18.99 32.00 5.25
CA PHE A 613 -18.08 30.89 5.08
C PHE A 613 -18.85 29.56 5.21
N PHE A 614 -18.66 28.68 4.23
CA PHE A 614 -19.16 27.31 4.27
C PHE A 614 -17.98 26.35 4.26
N CYS A 615 -17.92 25.48 5.26
CA CYS A 615 -16.88 24.45 5.41
C CYS A 615 -17.44 23.08 5.07
N GLY A 616 -16.94 22.46 4.00
CA GLY A 616 -17.20 21.06 3.64
C GLY A 616 -16.15 20.16 4.29
N LEU A 617 -16.55 19.34 5.25
CA LEU A 617 -15.66 18.48 6.01
C LEU A 617 -15.88 17.01 5.66
N SER A 618 -14.79 16.27 5.46
CA SER A 618 -14.80 14.81 5.31
C SER A 618 -13.44 14.24 5.68
N PRO A 619 -13.37 13.18 6.48
CA PRO A 619 -12.13 12.45 6.75
C PRO A 619 -11.45 11.94 5.47
N LYS A 620 -12.22 11.77 4.38
CA LYS A 620 -11.73 11.34 3.05
C LYS A 620 -11.34 12.51 2.14
N MET A 621 -11.35 13.76 2.61
CA MET A 621 -11.06 14.93 1.79
C MET A 621 -9.67 14.87 1.13
N ALA A 622 -8.72 14.15 1.72
CA ALA A 622 -7.40 13.88 1.11
C ALA A 622 -7.47 13.15 -0.27
N GLN A 623 -8.63 12.56 -0.63
CA GLN A 623 -8.87 11.94 -1.93
C GLN A 623 -9.32 12.95 -3.00
N CYS A 624 -9.67 14.16 -2.61
CA CYS A 624 -10.05 15.25 -3.50
C CYS A 624 -8.79 15.92 -4.07
N CYS A 625 -8.70 16.05 -5.40
CA CYS A 625 -7.53 16.66 -6.07
C CYS A 625 -7.37 18.15 -5.73
N TRP A 626 -8.42 18.82 -5.28
CA TRP A 626 -8.42 20.23 -4.89
C TRP A 626 -7.87 20.44 -3.48
N PHE A 627 -7.99 19.45 -2.62
CA PHE A 627 -7.42 19.47 -1.28
C PHE A 627 -5.98 18.95 -1.25
N ARG A 628 -5.71 17.86 -2.01
CA ARG A 628 -4.39 17.24 -2.11
C ARG A 628 -4.10 16.83 -3.55
N THR A 629 -3.17 17.50 -4.20
CA THR A 629 -2.74 17.20 -5.58
C THR A 629 -1.63 16.15 -5.58
N ASN A 630 -1.92 14.94 -6.06
CA ASN A 630 -0.96 13.87 -6.31
C ASN A 630 -1.35 13.08 -7.58
N VAL A 631 -0.50 12.15 -8.02
CA VAL A 631 -0.75 11.37 -9.25
C VAL A 631 -2.09 10.63 -9.20
N ALA A 632 -2.45 10.03 -8.07
CA ALA A 632 -3.68 9.28 -7.91
C ALA A 632 -4.93 10.19 -8.00
N THR A 633 -4.90 11.35 -7.31
CA THR A 633 -6.02 12.31 -7.35
C THR A 633 -6.13 12.98 -8.72
N LEU A 634 -5.02 13.26 -9.41
CA LEU A 634 -5.01 13.79 -10.78
C LEU A 634 -5.54 12.77 -11.80
N THR A 635 -5.20 11.49 -11.65
CA THR A 635 -5.74 10.43 -12.53
C THR A 635 -7.25 10.29 -12.35
N ARG A 636 -7.75 10.37 -11.11
CA ARG A 636 -9.19 10.39 -10.80
C ARG A 636 -9.87 11.61 -11.45
N TYR A 637 -9.27 12.77 -11.30
CA TYR A 637 -9.76 14.00 -11.95
C TYR A 637 -9.78 13.88 -13.47
N GLY A 638 -8.71 13.37 -14.10
CA GLY A 638 -8.65 13.13 -15.55
C GLY A 638 -9.79 12.22 -16.04
N ARG A 639 -10.06 11.12 -15.31
CA ARG A 639 -11.17 10.20 -15.61
C ARG A 639 -12.53 10.91 -15.53
N HIS A 640 -12.77 11.70 -14.47
CA HIS A 640 -14.01 12.45 -14.31
C HIS A 640 -14.18 13.52 -15.39
N ARG A 641 -13.08 14.13 -15.84
CA ARG A 641 -13.10 15.13 -16.90
C ARG A 641 -13.42 14.49 -18.26
N VAL A 642 -12.84 13.36 -18.61
CA VAL A 642 -13.20 12.59 -19.82
C VAL A 642 -14.69 12.22 -19.81
N TRP A 643 -15.18 11.72 -18.67
CA TRP A 643 -16.60 11.41 -18.53
C TRP A 643 -17.51 12.66 -18.68
N HIS A 644 -17.06 13.84 -18.22
CA HIS A 644 -17.77 15.10 -18.39
C HIS A 644 -17.96 15.46 -19.87
N TYR A 645 -16.94 15.26 -20.72
CA TYR A 645 -17.08 15.49 -22.18
C TYR A 645 -18.05 14.52 -22.88
N THR A 646 -18.34 13.39 -22.29
CA THR A 646 -19.29 12.42 -22.84
C THR A 646 -20.73 12.62 -22.34
N HIS A 647 -20.94 13.47 -21.33
CA HIS A 647 -22.25 13.72 -20.69
C HIS A 647 -22.57 15.22 -20.71
N ASP A 648 -23.49 15.58 -21.58
CA ASP A 648 -23.94 16.96 -21.79
C ASP A 648 -24.80 17.44 -20.61
N ALA A 649 -24.25 18.37 -19.81
CA ALA A 649 -24.92 18.92 -18.64
C ALA A 649 -26.08 19.85 -19.02
N GLU A 650 -26.01 20.50 -20.19
CA GLU A 650 -27.07 21.36 -20.69
C GLU A 650 -28.30 20.52 -21.07
N LYS A 651 -28.11 19.38 -21.71
CA LYS A 651 -29.22 18.44 -22.00
C LYS A 651 -29.88 17.93 -20.73
N GLU A 652 -29.11 17.73 -19.65
CA GLU A 652 -29.66 17.32 -18.35
C GLU A 652 -30.51 18.46 -17.76
N LEU A 653 -30.00 19.71 -17.80
CA LEU A 653 -30.75 20.88 -17.35
C LEU A 653 -32.06 21.06 -18.14
N HIS A 654 -32.01 20.98 -19.46
CA HIS A 654 -33.21 21.08 -20.31
C HIS A 654 -34.27 20.01 -19.97
N ARG A 655 -33.86 18.76 -19.75
CA ARG A 655 -34.80 17.72 -19.31
C ARG A 655 -35.45 18.05 -17.96
N VAL A 656 -34.68 18.56 -17.01
CA VAL A 656 -35.20 18.91 -15.68
C VAL A 656 -36.16 20.11 -15.79
N LEU A 657 -35.88 21.10 -16.65
CA LEU A 657 -36.73 22.23 -16.90
C LEU A 657 -38.03 21.85 -17.57
N GLN A 658 -38.02 20.97 -18.59
CA GLN A 658 -39.21 20.44 -19.23
C GLN A 658 -40.14 19.72 -18.23
N HIS A 659 -39.58 18.89 -17.35
CA HIS A 659 -40.36 18.21 -16.30
C HIS A 659 -40.89 19.14 -15.21
N SER A 660 -40.30 20.33 -15.06
CA SER A 660 -40.71 21.35 -14.07
C SER A 660 -41.68 22.39 -14.65
N GLY A 661 -42.03 22.32 -15.92
CA GLY A 661 -42.90 23.29 -16.60
C GLY A 661 -42.29 24.69 -16.78
N ARG A 662 -40.96 24.81 -16.71
CA ARG A 662 -40.22 26.08 -16.84
C ARG A 662 -39.22 26.03 -18.00
N ASP A 663 -39.66 25.66 -19.19
CA ASP A 663 -38.81 25.62 -20.37
C ASP A 663 -38.59 27.04 -20.91
N PRO A 664 -37.35 27.58 -20.95
CA PRO A 664 -37.06 28.94 -21.49
C PRO A 664 -37.30 29.05 -22.98
N GLN A 665 -37.48 27.93 -23.75
CA GLN A 665 -37.78 27.95 -25.19
C GLN A 665 -39.28 27.91 -25.49
N ALA A 666 -40.12 27.81 -24.46
CA ALA A 666 -41.58 27.78 -24.59
C ALA A 666 -42.25 29.11 -24.22
N ALA A 667 -41.46 30.17 -23.92
CA ALA A 667 -41.96 31.51 -23.62
C ALA A 667 -41.60 32.52 -24.76
#